data_cfac4025f7e9bbb862ee76ca2fd1ae6d
#
_entry.id   cfac4025f7e9bbb862ee76ca2fd1ae6d
#
_cell.length_a   1.000
_cell.length_b   1.000
_cell.length_c   1.000
_cell.angle_alpha   90.00
_cell.angle_beta   90.00
_cell.angle_gamma   90.00
#
_symmetry.space_group_name_H-M   'P 1'
#
loop_
_entity.id
_entity.type
_entity.pdbx_description
1 polymer ?
#
loop_
_entity_poly.entity_id
_entity_poly.type
_entity_poly.pdbx_seq_one_letter_code
_entity_poly.pdbx_strand_id
1 'polypeptide(L)'
;MERPSTTILFLISLFLLLQSKESLSASNFLIGLGSYDITGPAADVNMMGYAYMEQIASGVHFRLRARSFIVAEPQGNRIVFVNLDACMASQLVTIKLLEKLKARYGDLYTEKNVAISGIHTHAGPGGYLQYVVYIVTSLGFVRQSFDALVHGIEQSIIQAHENLHPGSISINNGELLDAGINRSPSAYLNNPAVERGKYKYNIDKEMTLIKFVDEKWGPVGSFNWFPTHGTSMSRTNSLISGDNKGAAARFMEDWFEQNGSVKNVGSFPSNESRASRIPRRVSSLFSNLNDESNNLMELAAKFKSSQGQAATKYLNVPRRVRNGLSHANTSRFVSAFCQSNCGDVSPNTLGAFCVDTGLPCDFNRSTCNGRNELCYGRGPGYPDEFESTRIIGERQFKKAVELFSRATEKLNGKVGYQHAYVNFSNLEVTIPLAGGGNEVVKTCPAAMGFAFAAGTTDGPGAFDFKQGDDKGNAFWKLVRDFLKAPDKEQIACQSPKPILLDTGEMKEPYDWAPSVLPVQILRIGQLVILCVPAEFTTMAGRRLRDAVKTVLTSGGNKEFDNNVHVVIAGLTNTYSQYVTTFEEYQVQRYEGASTLYGPHTLSAYIQEFKKLAAALIHPQTIQPGPPPPDLLDKQISFLTPVVLDSTPPSVKFGDVKDDVPQNSTFKRGDMVSATFWSASPRNDLMTEGTFALVEFLKDQKTWTSAYDDDDFCLRFKWSRPAQLSAQSYATIEWRIPVLAVSGVYRIIHFGASKPLVGSIQYFTGSSSAFVVA
;
A
#
# COMPACT_ATOMS: atom_id res chain seq x y z
N MET A 1 65.32 -30.83 -32.72
CA MET A 1 64.34 -30.09 -31.93
C MET A 1 63.58 -29.15 -32.90
N GLU A 2 62.46 -29.63 -33.41
CA GLU A 2 61.63 -28.86 -34.32
C GLU A 2 60.79 -27.86 -33.54
N ARG A 3 60.77 -26.60 -34.00
CA ARG A 3 59.96 -25.54 -33.41
C ARG A 3 58.49 -25.76 -33.81
N PRO A 4 57.57 -25.72 -32.90
CA PRO A 4 56.14 -25.88 -33.23
C PRO A 4 55.71 -24.74 -34.18
N SER A 5 54.97 -25.14 -35.21
CA SER A 5 54.45 -24.26 -36.25
C SER A 5 53.61 -23.10 -35.67
N THR A 6 53.90 -21.89 -36.15
CA THR A 6 53.15 -20.67 -35.80
C THR A 6 51.62 -20.79 -35.97
N THR A 7 51.18 -21.70 -36.84
CA THR A 7 49.78 -22.04 -37.08
C THR A 7 49.12 -22.73 -35.89
N ILE A 8 49.86 -23.59 -35.14
CA ILE A 8 49.33 -24.26 -33.92
C ILE A 8 49.18 -23.24 -32.77
N LEU A 9 50.11 -22.32 -32.61
CA LEU A 9 50.03 -21.24 -31.64
C LEU A 9 48.85 -20.27 -31.93
N PHE A 10 48.54 -20.00 -33.20
CA PHE A 10 47.42 -19.18 -33.61
C PHE A 10 46.08 -19.87 -33.39
N LEU A 11 45.99 -21.19 -33.65
CA LEU A 11 44.81 -22.00 -33.34
C LEU A 11 44.55 -22.17 -31.87
N ILE A 12 45.59 -22.30 -31.05
CA ILE A 12 45.48 -22.37 -29.57
C ILE A 12 45.06 -20.99 -29.02
N SER A 13 45.60 -19.91 -29.54
CA SER A 13 45.19 -18.56 -29.12
C SER A 13 43.77 -18.21 -29.56
N LEU A 14 43.34 -18.65 -30.76
CA LEU A 14 41.97 -18.50 -31.20
C LEU A 14 41.00 -19.41 -30.42
N PHE A 15 41.41 -20.62 -30.03
CA PHE A 15 40.63 -21.49 -29.17
C PHE A 15 40.53 -20.98 -27.72
N LEU A 16 41.58 -20.35 -27.19
CA LEU A 16 41.58 -19.65 -25.91
C LEU A 16 40.79 -18.33 -25.96
N LEU A 17 40.79 -17.62 -27.07
CA LEU A 17 39.93 -16.46 -27.31
C LEU A 17 38.45 -16.82 -27.53
N LEU A 18 38.18 -18.04 -28.04
CA LEU A 18 36.83 -18.57 -28.14
C LEU A 18 36.33 -19.18 -26.82
N GLN A 19 37.23 -19.59 -25.95
CA GLN A 19 36.88 -20.03 -24.57
C GLN A 19 36.83 -18.85 -23.57
N SER A 20 37.42 -17.70 -23.88
CA SER A 20 37.29 -16.46 -23.07
C SER A 20 36.13 -15.60 -23.47
N LYS A 21 35.14 -16.05 -24.27
CA LYS A 21 33.78 -15.64 -24.06
C LYS A 21 33.45 -16.21 -22.66
N GLU A 22 33.76 -15.43 -21.62
CA GLU A 22 32.98 -15.48 -20.40
C GLU A 22 31.53 -15.69 -20.87
N SER A 23 30.99 -16.86 -20.54
CA SER A 23 29.55 -17.04 -20.64
C SER A 23 29.00 -15.87 -19.84
N LEU A 24 28.59 -14.79 -20.52
CA LEU A 24 27.60 -13.90 -20.01
C LEU A 24 26.48 -14.86 -19.61
N SER A 25 26.37 -15.11 -18.30
CA SER A 25 25.33 -15.93 -17.71
C SER A 25 24.04 -15.36 -18.29
N ALA A 26 23.44 -16.09 -19.25
CA ALA A 26 22.19 -15.67 -19.85
C ALA A 26 21.25 -15.39 -18.68
N SER A 27 20.69 -14.20 -18.65
CA SER A 27 19.77 -13.78 -17.62
C SER A 27 18.66 -14.82 -17.47
N ASN A 28 18.47 -15.34 -16.26
CA ASN A 28 17.48 -16.38 -16.03
C ASN A 28 16.03 -15.86 -16.15
N PHE A 29 15.85 -14.52 -16.10
CA PHE A 29 14.53 -13.91 -16.09
C PHE A 29 14.44 -12.73 -17.08
N LEU A 30 13.21 -12.52 -17.56
CA LEU A 30 12.77 -11.21 -18.06
C LEU A 30 12.07 -10.51 -16.90
N ILE A 31 12.45 -9.27 -16.62
CA ILE A 31 11.87 -8.44 -15.58
C ILE A 31 11.25 -7.19 -16.18
N GLY A 32 10.08 -6.79 -15.70
CA GLY A 32 9.42 -5.57 -16.15
C GLY A 32 8.68 -4.90 -15.01
N LEU A 33 8.86 -3.60 -14.86
CA LEU A 33 8.29 -2.81 -13.78
C LEU A 33 7.48 -1.65 -14.32
N GLY A 34 6.37 -1.32 -13.64
CA GLY A 34 5.49 -0.21 -13.99
C GLY A 34 4.81 0.39 -12.76
N SER A 35 4.46 1.67 -12.85
CA SER A 35 3.79 2.39 -11.77
C SER A 35 2.79 3.38 -12.33
N TYR A 36 1.57 3.43 -11.76
CA TYR A 36 0.51 4.33 -12.20
C TYR A 36 -0.33 4.84 -11.04
N ASP A 37 -0.90 6.04 -11.19
CA ASP A 37 -1.73 6.72 -10.19
C ASP A 37 -3.09 6.01 -10.01
N ILE A 38 -3.47 5.73 -8.76
CA ILE A 38 -4.74 5.15 -8.33
C ILE A 38 -5.44 5.99 -7.25
N THR A 39 -5.06 7.24 -7.08
CA THR A 39 -5.52 8.10 -5.98
C THR A 39 -7.05 8.19 -5.90
N GLY A 40 -7.74 8.26 -7.04
CA GLY A 40 -9.20 8.34 -7.08
C GLY A 40 -9.75 9.67 -6.57
N PRO A 41 -11.01 9.70 -6.06
CA PRO A 41 -11.70 10.93 -5.65
C PRO A 41 -11.15 11.49 -4.34
N ALA A 42 -10.63 12.73 -4.40
CA ALA A 42 -9.98 13.40 -3.26
C ALA A 42 -10.96 14.18 -2.34
N ALA A 43 -12.28 14.03 -2.52
CA ALA A 43 -13.27 14.69 -1.69
C ALA A 43 -14.59 13.91 -1.60
N ASP A 44 -15.33 14.14 -0.51
CA ASP A 44 -16.70 13.67 -0.27
C ASP A 44 -16.85 12.11 -0.24
N VAL A 45 -15.78 11.34 -0.21
CA VAL A 45 -15.80 9.88 -0.20
C VAL A 45 -15.26 9.37 1.12
N ASN A 46 -15.96 8.42 1.74
CA ASN A 46 -15.49 7.77 2.97
C ASN A 46 -14.22 6.97 2.70
N MET A 47 -13.27 7.05 3.62
CA MET A 47 -12.02 6.31 3.53
C MET A 47 -12.21 4.86 4.00
N MET A 48 -11.52 3.93 3.34
CA MET A 48 -11.56 2.51 3.67
C MET A 48 -10.61 2.18 4.82
N GLY A 49 -11.05 1.28 5.72
CA GLY A 49 -10.23 0.62 6.73
C GLY A 49 -10.81 0.71 8.13
N TYR A 50 -11.08 1.90 8.67
CA TYR A 50 -11.61 2.07 10.03
C TYR A 50 -13.10 1.78 10.18
N ALA A 51 -13.83 1.61 9.07
CA ALA A 51 -15.30 1.54 9.08
C ALA A 51 -15.95 2.72 9.84
N TYR A 52 -15.34 3.89 9.78
CA TYR A 52 -15.76 5.10 10.46
C TYR A 52 -16.40 6.07 9.48
N MET A 53 -17.72 6.24 9.57
CA MET A 53 -18.51 6.99 8.58
C MET A 53 -18.09 8.46 8.45
N GLU A 54 -17.53 9.05 9.50
CA GLU A 54 -17.11 10.46 9.52
C GLU A 54 -15.72 10.68 8.90
N GLN A 55 -14.96 9.60 8.60
CA GLN A 55 -13.68 9.72 7.92
C GLN A 55 -13.88 9.96 6.42
N ILE A 56 -14.16 11.20 6.06
CA ILE A 56 -14.45 11.63 4.68
C ILE A 56 -13.21 12.30 4.08
N ALA A 57 -12.82 11.87 2.88
CA ALA A 57 -11.73 12.49 2.14
C ALA A 57 -11.99 13.98 1.87
N SER A 58 -11.00 14.82 2.12
CA SER A 58 -11.02 16.27 1.89
C SER A 58 -9.64 16.79 1.45
N GLY A 59 -8.94 16.03 0.61
CA GLY A 59 -7.66 16.40 0.04
C GLY A 59 -6.69 15.23 -0.08
N VAL A 60 -5.44 15.55 -0.38
CA VAL A 60 -4.35 14.60 -0.61
C VAL A 60 -3.14 14.99 0.23
N HIS A 61 -2.61 14.03 1.00
CA HIS A 61 -1.31 14.13 1.65
C HIS A 61 -0.20 13.80 0.63
N PHE A 62 -0.31 12.65 -0.02
CA PHE A 62 0.45 12.29 -1.22
C PHE A 62 -0.33 11.24 -2.03
N ARG A 63 -0.04 11.16 -3.34
CA ARG A 63 -0.78 10.32 -4.28
C ARG A 63 -0.57 8.84 -4.03
N LEU A 64 -1.59 8.05 -4.36
CA LEU A 64 -1.60 6.60 -4.25
C LEU A 64 -1.20 5.95 -5.57
N ARG A 65 -0.44 4.83 -5.53
CA ARG A 65 0.05 4.16 -6.72
C ARG A 65 -0.24 2.68 -6.76
N ALA A 66 -0.48 2.17 -7.97
CA ALA A 66 -0.32 0.76 -8.31
C ALA A 66 1.10 0.55 -8.81
N ARG A 67 1.84 -0.40 -8.22
CA ARG A 67 3.20 -0.77 -8.62
C ARG A 67 3.21 -2.22 -9.07
N SER A 68 3.48 -2.45 -10.35
CA SER A 68 3.44 -3.76 -11.00
C SER A 68 4.83 -4.29 -11.30
N PHE A 69 5.04 -5.57 -11.02
CA PHE A 69 6.27 -6.31 -11.22
C PHE A 69 5.96 -7.58 -12.02
N ILE A 70 6.56 -7.72 -13.18
CA ILE A 70 6.48 -8.92 -14.00
C ILE A 70 7.81 -9.65 -13.94
N VAL A 71 7.76 -10.93 -13.66
CA VAL A 71 8.90 -11.85 -13.77
C VAL A 71 8.51 -12.98 -14.69
N ALA A 72 9.30 -13.21 -15.74
CA ALA A 72 9.02 -14.22 -16.74
C ALA A 72 10.28 -15.02 -17.07
N GLU A 73 10.11 -16.29 -17.39
CA GLU A 73 11.13 -17.08 -18.10
C GLU A 73 11.16 -16.63 -19.57
N PRO A 74 12.32 -16.61 -20.25
CA PRO A 74 12.40 -16.14 -21.63
C PRO A 74 11.45 -16.87 -22.60
N GLN A 75 11.18 -18.15 -22.38
CA GLN A 75 10.28 -18.98 -23.19
C GLN A 75 9.38 -19.86 -22.32
N GLY A 76 8.92 -19.35 -21.16
CA GLY A 76 8.17 -20.13 -20.20
C GLY A 76 7.13 -19.33 -19.45
N ASN A 77 6.95 -19.71 -18.20
CA ASN A 77 5.97 -19.10 -17.30
C ASN A 77 6.31 -17.64 -16.99
N ARG A 78 5.24 -16.91 -16.61
CA ARG A 78 5.35 -15.56 -16.07
C ARG A 78 4.39 -15.35 -14.94
N ILE A 79 4.74 -14.44 -14.07
CA ILE A 79 3.87 -13.95 -12.99
C ILE A 79 3.83 -12.43 -13.02
N VAL A 80 2.72 -11.89 -12.54
CA VAL A 80 2.52 -10.47 -12.27
C VAL A 80 2.20 -10.30 -10.80
N PHE A 81 2.96 -9.51 -10.10
CA PHE A 81 2.63 -9.09 -8.74
C PHE A 81 2.41 -7.58 -8.70
N VAL A 82 1.22 -7.16 -8.24
CA VAL A 82 0.85 -5.74 -8.12
C VAL A 82 0.70 -5.38 -6.65
N ASN A 83 1.37 -4.32 -6.22
CA ASN A 83 1.20 -3.74 -4.90
C ASN A 83 0.45 -2.41 -5.01
N LEU A 84 -0.64 -2.27 -4.27
CA LEU A 84 -1.52 -1.11 -4.31
C LEU A 84 -1.37 -0.27 -3.05
N ASP A 85 -1.21 1.04 -3.19
CA ASP A 85 -1.41 1.99 -2.10
C ASP A 85 -2.92 2.13 -1.79
N ALA A 86 -3.57 1.00 -1.51
CA ALA A 86 -4.98 0.86 -1.15
C ALA A 86 -5.13 0.02 0.12
N CYS A 87 -6.30 0.07 0.74
CA CYS A 87 -6.54 -0.68 1.98
C CYS A 87 -6.44 -2.18 1.77
N MET A 88 -7.05 -2.72 0.71
CA MET A 88 -7.00 -4.13 0.33
C MET A 88 -7.29 -4.30 -1.17
N ALA A 89 -7.00 -5.48 -1.70
CA ALA A 89 -7.48 -5.86 -3.01
C ALA A 89 -9.00 -6.11 -2.99
N SER A 90 -9.65 -5.89 -4.13
CA SER A 90 -11.07 -6.15 -4.34
C SER A 90 -11.27 -7.27 -5.35
N GLN A 91 -12.13 -8.23 -5.03
CA GLN A 91 -12.48 -9.31 -5.95
C GLN A 91 -13.08 -8.77 -7.26
N LEU A 92 -13.94 -7.74 -7.17
CA LEU A 92 -14.54 -7.13 -8.35
C LEU A 92 -13.51 -6.39 -9.22
N VAL A 93 -12.58 -5.67 -8.59
CA VAL A 93 -11.46 -5.03 -9.30
C VAL A 93 -10.62 -6.09 -10.02
N THR A 94 -10.32 -7.20 -9.35
CA THR A 94 -9.56 -8.32 -9.93
C THR A 94 -10.28 -8.92 -11.14
N ILE A 95 -11.59 -9.20 -11.03
CA ILE A 95 -12.41 -9.73 -12.14
C ILE A 95 -12.35 -8.79 -13.34
N LYS A 96 -12.65 -7.50 -13.14
CA LYS A 96 -12.71 -6.51 -14.24
C LYS A 96 -11.35 -6.19 -14.85
N LEU A 97 -10.29 -6.24 -14.04
CA LEU A 97 -8.93 -6.15 -14.55
C LEU A 97 -8.57 -7.33 -15.44
N LEU A 98 -8.85 -8.58 -15.01
CA LEU A 98 -8.55 -9.78 -15.79
C LEU A 98 -9.32 -9.81 -17.12
N GLU A 99 -10.56 -9.33 -17.15
CA GLU A 99 -11.32 -9.15 -18.40
C GLU A 99 -10.57 -8.19 -19.38
N LYS A 100 -10.06 -7.06 -18.89
CA LYS A 100 -9.30 -6.10 -19.70
C LYS A 100 -7.96 -6.67 -20.18
N LEU A 101 -7.24 -7.37 -19.29
CA LEU A 101 -5.98 -8.02 -19.66
C LEU A 101 -6.19 -9.13 -20.70
N LYS A 102 -7.28 -9.91 -20.57
CA LYS A 102 -7.66 -10.91 -21.56
C LYS A 102 -7.99 -10.29 -22.91
N ALA A 103 -8.72 -9.18 -22.95
CA ALA A 103 -9.01 -8.46 -24.18
C ALA A 103 -7.75 -7.93 -24.89
N ARG A 104 -6.70 -7.56 -24.14
CA ARG A 104 -5.45 -7.01 -24.68
C ARG A 104 -4.41 -8.08 -25.00
N TYR A 105 -4.26 -9.10 -24.15
CA TYR A 105 -3.14 -10.04 -24.16
C TYR A 105 -3.58 -11.52 -24.29
N GLY A 106 -4.87 -11.79 -24.52
CA GLY A 106 -5.40 -13.16 -24.53
C GLY A 106 -5.22 -13.84 -23.18
N ASP A 107 -4.82 -15.08 -23.17
CA ASP A 107 -4.65 -15.89 -21.96
C ASP A 107 -3.26 -15.74 -21.29
N LEU A 108 -2.51 -14.68 -21.64
CA LEU A 108 -1.17 -14.46 -21.09
C LEU A 108 -1.18 -14.10 -19.59
N TYR A 109 -2.22 -13.38 -19.16
CA TYR A 109 -2.45 -12.93 -17.80
C TYR A 109 -3.84 -13.37 -17.34
N THR A 110 -3.86 -14.27 -16.35
CA THR A 110 -5.09 -14.88 -15.83
C THR A 110 -5.08 -14.86 -14.30
N GLU A 111 -6.16 -15.31 -13.68
CA GLU A 111 -6.25 -15.48 -12.22
C GLU A 111 -5.13 -16.36 -11.64
N LYS A 112 -4.50 -17.20 -12.46
CA LYS A 112 -3.45 -18.13 -12.00
C LYS A 112 -2.11 -17.45 -11.74
N ASN A 113 -1.78 -16.43 -12.57
CA ASN A 113 -0.45 -15.81 -12.59
C ASN A 113 -0.45 -14.29 -12.30
N VAL A 114 -1.60 -13.70 -11.99
CA VAL A 114 -1.74 -12.31 -11.54
C VAL A 114 -2.12 -12.30 -10.08
N ALA A 115 -1.38 -11.55 -9.26
CA ALA A 115 -1.68 -11.31 -7.85
C ALA A 115 -1.68 -9.80 -7.58
N ILE A 116 -2.68 -9.32 -6.82
CA ILE A 116 -2.89 -7.92 -6.49
C ILE A 116 -3.02 -7.81 -4.97
N SER A 117 -2.12 -7.08 -4.30
CA SER A 117 -2.09 -6.95 -2.85
C SER A 117 -2.16 -5.49 -2.42
N GLY A 118 -2.99 -5.17 -1.41
CA GLY A 118 -3.05 -3.85 -0.80
C GLY A 118 -1.99 -3.65 0.28
N ILE A 119 -1.50 -2.42 0.45
CA ILE A 119 -0.60 -2.07 1.57
C ILE A 119 -1.33 -1.85 2.89
N HIS A 120 -2.63 -1.87 2.86
CA HIS A 120 -3.52 -1.70 4.00
C HIS A 120 -3.50 -0.29 4.61
N THR A 121 -3.40 0.76 3.77
CA THR A 121 -3.62 2.13 4.23
C THR A 121 -5.08 2.33 4.63
N HIS A 122 -5.31 2.93 5.79
CA HIS A 122 -6.66 3.34 6.24
C HIS A 122 -6.98 4.80 5.88
N ALA A 123 -6.23 5.38 4.96
CA ALA A 123 -6.40 6.73 4.47
C ALA A 123 -6.55 6.80 2.94
N GLY A 124 -7.12 5.79 2.31
CA GLY A 124 -7.46 5.76 0.88
C GLY A 124 -8.97 5.77 0.63
N PRO A 125 -9.45 6.24 -0.55
CA PRO A 125 -10.87 6.24 -0.88
C PRO A 125 -11.48 4.84 -0.84
N GLY A 126 -12.67 4.71 -0.22
CA GLY A 126 -13.43 3.46 -0.12
C GLY A 126 -14.44 3.26 -1.26
N GLY A 127 -15.37 2.31 -1.05
CA GLY A 127 -16.49 2.06 -1.94
C GLY A 127 -16.17 1.27 -3.20
N TYR A 128 -15.05 0.57 -3.28
CA TYR A 128 -14.63 -0.20 -4.45
C TYR A 128 -14.72 -1.73 -4.28
N LEU A 129 -15.11 -2.21 -3.11
CA LEU A 129 -15.41 -3.63 -2.86
C LEU A 129 -16.84 -3.95 -3.28
N GLN A 130 -17.15 -5.26 -3.50
CA GLN A 130 -18.45 -5.64 -4.01
C GLN A 130 -19.44 -6.16 -2.95
N TYR A 131 -18.98 -6.57 -1.77
CA TYR A 131 -19.83 -7.13 -0.74
C TYR A 131 -20.37 -6.05 0.19
N VAL A 132 -21.65 -6.18 0.60
CA VAL A 132 -22.37 -5.13 1.34
C VAL A 132 -21.63 -4.68 2.59
N VAL A 133 -21.10 -5.61 3.40
CA VAL A 133 -20.42 -5.29 4.67
C VAL A 133 -19.24 -4.33 4.50
N TYR A 134 -18.62 -4.29 3.33
CA TYR A 134 -17.43 -3.46 3.07
C TYR A 134 -17.74 -2.08 2.47
N ILE A 135 -18.98 -1.84 2.07
CA ILE A 135 -19.36 -0.58 1.41
C ILE A 135 -20.45 0.20 2.16
N VAL A 136 -20.95 -0.32 3.29
CA VAL A 136 -21.98 0.35 4.10
C VAL A 136 -21.50 1.75 4.52
N THR A 137 -20.28 1.87 5.02
CA THR A 137 -19.74 3.15 5.54
C THR A 137 -19.44 4.16 4.43
N SER A 138 -19.18 3.71 3.20
CA SER A 138 -18.97 4.57 2.04
C SER A 138 -20.26 5.00 1.33
N LEU A 139 -21.43 4.78 1.96
CA LEU A 139 -22.74 5.03 1.35
C LEU A 139 -22.91 4.26 0.03
N GLY A 140 -22.45 3.00 0.03
CA GLY A 140 -22.51 2.11 -1.11
C GLY A 140 -21.27 2.18 -2.02
N PHE A 141 -21.47 1.80 -3.27
CA PHE A 141 -20.40 1.67 -4.24
C PHE A 141 -19.99 3.03 -4.83
N VAL A 142 -18.68 3.30 -4.88
CA VAL A 142 -18.11 4.54 -5.42
C VAL A 142 -17.42 4.25 -6.76
N ARG A 143 -18.13 4.52 -7.85
CA ARG A 143 -17.64 4.24 -9.20
C ARG A 143 -16.29 4.87 -9.51
N GLN A 144 -16.04 6.12 -9.06
CA GLN A 144 -14.77 6.81 -9.28
C GLN A 144 -13.59 6.10 -8.59
N SER A 145 -13.77 5.58 -7.36
CA SER A 145 -12.73 4.79 -6.68
C SER A 145 -12.45 3.48 -7.42
N PHE A 146 -13.50 2.78 -7.83
CA PHE A 146 -13.39 1.52 -8.57
C PHE A 146 -12.70 1.69 -9.92
N ASP A 147 -13.13 2.67 -10.72
CA ASP A 147 -12.56 2.90 -12.05
C ASP A 147 -11.10 3.36 -11.97
N ALA A 148 -10.73 4.18 -10.98
CA ALA A 148 -9.35 4.60 -10.75
C ALA A 148 -8.44 3.41 -10.46
N LEU A 149 -8.89 2.47 -9.62
CA LEU A 149 -8.14 1.24 -9.32
C LEU A 149 -8.00 0.35 -10.56
N VAL A 150 -9.12 0.00 -11.23
CA VAL A 150 -9.09 -0.89 -12.41
C VAL A 150 -8.19 -0.31 -13.50
N HIS A 151 -8.36 0.99 -13.82
CA HIS A 151 -7.57 1.66 -14.85
C HIS A 151 -6.09 1.77 -14.46
N GLY A 152 -5.80 2.22 -13.24
CA GLY A 152 -4.42 2.42 -12.79
C GLY A 152 -3.64 1.11 -12.69
N ILE A 153 -4.28 0.02 -12.25
CA ILE A 153 -3.65 -1.31 -12.24
C ILE A 153 -3.38 -1.78 -13.67
N GLU A 154 -4.38 -1.66 -14.57
CA GLU A 154 -4.21 -2.00 -16.00
C GLU A 154 -3.01 -1.26 -16.60
N GLN A 155 -2.92 0.06 -16.42
CA GLN A 155 -1.83 0.88 -16.97
C GLN A 155 -0.47 0.52 -16.37
N SER A 156 -0.40 0.23 -15.05
CA SER A 156 0.86 -0.18 -14.42
C SER A 156 1.36 -1.53 -14.94
N ILE A 157 0.44 -2.49 -15.23
CA ILE A 157 0.79 -3.78 -15.85
C ILE A 157 1.22 -3.60 -17.31
N ILE A 158 0.55 -2.73 -18.07
CA ILE A 158 0.95 -2.41 -19.45
C ILE A 158 2.37 -1.86 -19.47
N GLN A 159 2.70 -0.89 -18.62
CA GLN A 159 4.06 -0.35 -18.52
C GLN A 159 5.07 -1.44 -18.13
N ALA A 160 4.73 -2.30 -17.17
CA ALA A 160 5.60 -3.40 -16.77
C ALA A 160 5.81 -4.39 -17.93
N HIS A 161 4.77 -4.67 -18.72
CA HIS A 161 4.87 -5.55 -19.88
C HIS A 161 5.76 -4.96 -20.99
N GLU A 162 5.60 -3.67 -21.28
CA GLU A 162 6.39 -2.95 -22.28
C GLU A 162 7.86 -2.79 -21.86
N ASN A 163 8.12 -2.80 -20.54
CA ASN A 163 9.47 -2.70 -19.94
C ASN A 163 10.14 -4.06 -19.69
N LEU A 164 9.64 -5.16 -20.27
CA LEU A 164 10.25 -6.49 -20.10
C LEU A 164 11.62 -6.57 -20.77
N HIS A 165 12.66 -6.72 -19.96
CA HIS A 165 14.04 -6.90 -20.41
C HIS A 165 14.75 -8.03 -19.66
N PRO A 166 15.83 -8.59 -20.21
CA PRO A 166 16.71 -9.50 -19.47
C PRO A 166 17.21 -8.88 -18.18
N GLY A 167 17.12 -9.64 -17.08
CA GLY A 167 17.54 -9.14 -15.78
C GLY A 167 17.71 -10.22 -14.75
N SER A 168 18.21 -9.85 -13.59
CA SER A 168 18.44 -10.73 -12.45
C SER A 168 17.73 -10.20 -11.20
N ILE A 169 17.38 -11.13 -10.30
CA ILE A 169 16.74 -10.83 -9.04
C ILE A 169 17.62 -11.35 -7.92
N SER A 170 17.89 -10.52 -6.92
CA SER A 170 18.57 -10.91 -5.70
C SER A 170 17.67 -10.76 -4.50
N ILE A 171 17.79 -11.63 -3.50
CA ILE A 171 17.03 -11.60 -2.25
C ILE A 171 17.94 -11.28 -1.08
N ASN A 172 17.38 -10.63 -0.06
CA ASN A 172 18.00 -10.43 1.25
C ASN A 172 16.91 -10.26 2.31
N ASN A 173 17.22 -10.56 3.56
CA ASN A 173 16.32 -10.37 4.69
C ASN A 173 17.05 -9.81 5.91
N GLY A 174 16.29 -9.26 6.86
CA GLY A 174 16.84 -8.76 8.11
C GLY A 174 15.76 -8.16 9.02
N GLU A 175 16.09 -8.07 10.31
CA GLU A 175 15.13 -7.58 11.32
C GLU A 175 15.00 -6.05 11.32
N LEU A 176 13.76 -5.57 11.37
CA LEU A 176 13.37 -4.19 11.66
C LEU A 176 12.60 -4.17 12.99
N LEU A 177 13.23 -3.64 14.04
CA LEU A 177 12.77 -3.87 15.43
C LEU A 177 11.68 -2.90 15.89
N ASP A 178 11.67 -1.67 15.39
CA ASP A 178 10.96 -0.53 15.97
C ASP A 178 9.84 0.04 15.06
N ALA A 179 9.34 -0.75 14.09
CA ALA A 179 8.28 -0.34 13.17
C ALA A 179 6.91 -1.04 13.44
N GLY A 180 6.76 -1.72 14.57
CA GLY A 180 5.50 -2.34 14.96
C GLY A 180 5.53 -2.95 16.35
N ILE A 181 4.33 -3.07 16.96
CA ILE A 181 4.07 -3.78 18.22
C ILE A 181 2.84 -4.66 18.08
N ASN A 182 2.68 -5.68 18.92
CA ASN A 182 1.45 -6.47 18.97
C ASN A 182 0.35 -5.67 19.68
N ARG A 183 -0.80 -5.48 19.02
CA ARG A 183 -1.96 -4.76 19.56
C ARG A 183 -2.96 -5.64 20.30
N SER A 184 -2.83 -6.97 20.15
CA SER A 184 -3.68 -7.99 20.80
C SER A 184 -2.83 -9.02 21.57
N PRO A 185 -1.93 -8.58 22.48
CA PRO A 185 -0.94 -9.47 23.09
C PRO A 185 -1.57 -10.57 23.95
N SER A 186 -2.74 -10.35 24.55
CA SER A 186 -3.46 -11.37 25.32
C SER A 186 -3.94 -12.53 24.44
N ALA A 187 -4.37 -12.27 23.19
CA ALA A 187 -4.70 -13.34 22.25
C ALA A 187 -3.46 -14.11 21.82
N TYR A 188 -2.36 -13.43 21.48
CA TYR A 188 -1.09 -14.08 21.16
C TYR A 188 -0.61 -15.00 22.29
N LEU A 189 -0.75 -14.59 23.57
CA LEU A 189 -0.35 -15.37 24.74
C LEU A 189 -1.20 -16.64 24.93
N ASN A 190 -2.37 -16.76 24.32
CA ASN A 190 -3.19 -17.97 24.35
C ASN A 190 -2.61 -19.11 23.48
N ASN A 191 -1.72 -18.83 22.55
CA ASN A 191 -0.99 -19.87 21.81
C ASN A 191 -0.10 -20.69 22.77
N PRO A 192 0.20 -21.99 22.45
CA PRO A 192 1.02 -22.86 23.30
C PRO A 192 2.38 -22.23 23.65
N ALA A 193 2.73 -22.26 24.94
CA ALA A 193 3.98 -21.66 25.45
C ALA A 193 5.24 -22.21 24.75
N VAL A 194 5.26 -23.53 24.48
CA VAL A 194 6.36 -24.19 23.74
C VAL A 194 6.51 -23.64 22.33
N GLU A 195 5.40 -23.33 21.65
CA GLU A 195 5.43 -22.74 20.32
C GLU A 195 5.89 -21.29 20.35
N ARG A 196 5.33 -20.48 21.27
CA ARG A 196 5.75 -19.09 21.46
C ARG A 196 7.24 -18.97 21.81
N GLY A 197 7.77 -19.93 22.58
CA GLY A 197 9.19 -19.98 22.96
C GLY A 197 10.17 -20.21 21.80
N LYS A 198 9.71 -20.59 20.61
CA LYS A 198 10.53 -20.65 19.38
C LYS A 198 10.86 -19.27 18.82
N TYR A 199 10.16 -18.23 19.23
CA TYR A 199 10.25 -16.89 18.67
C TYR A 199 10.65 -15.85 19.73
N LYS A 200 11.58 -15.00 19.39
CA LYS A 200 12.09 -13.94 20.27
C LYS A 200 11.05 -12.84 20.52
N TYR A 201 10.16 -12.59 19.54
CA TYR A 201 9.20 -11.48 19.58
C TYR A 201 7.78 -11.99 19.38
N ASN A 202 6.82 -11.25 19.91
CA ASN A 202 5.38 -11.51 19.73
C ASN A 202 4.78 -10.92 18.45
N ILE A 203 5.63 -10.41 17.55
CA ILE A 203 5.34 -10.05 16.16
C ILE A 203 6.52 -10.47 15.28
N ASP A 204 6.32 -10.55 13.97
CA ASP A 204 7.44 -10.76 13.06
C ASP A 204 8.18 -9.44 12.85
N LYS A 205 9.50 -9.50 12.97
CA LYS A 205 10.42 -8.37 12.77
C LYS A 205 11.20 -8.49 11.46
N GLU A 206 11.11 -9.61 10.77
CA GLU A 206 11.83 -9.83 9.52
C GLU A 206 11.19 -9.06 8.36
N MET A 207 12.01 -8.28 7.67
CA MET A 207 11.72 -7.73 6.36
C MET A 207 12.46 -8.54 5.32
N THR A 208 11.74 -9.07 4.34
CA THR A 208 12.32 -9.73 3.16
C THR A 208 12.27 -8.76 1.99
N LEU A 209 13.37 -8.61 1.26
CA LEU A 209 13.51 -7.73 0.10
C LEU A 209 14.01 -8.49 -1.10
N ILE A 210 13.42 -8.27 -2.27
CA ILE A 210 14.00 -8.61 -3.57
C ILE A 210 14.40 -7.36 -4.33
N LYS A 211 15.56 -7.44 -4.98
CA LYS A 211 16.18 -6.38 -5.80
C LYS A 211 16.16 -6.80 -7.25
N PHE A 212 15.61 -5.95 -8.11
CA PHE A 212 15.55 -6.14 -9.55
C PHE A 212 16.70 -5.40 -10.22
N VAL A 213 17.47 -6.10 -11.04
CA VAL A 213 18.61 -5.55 -11.79
C VAL A 213 18.45 -5.89 -13.26
N ASP A 214 18.17 -4.89 -14.06
CA ASP A 214 18.10 -4.95 -15.51
C ASP A 214 19.52 -5.00 -16.10
N GLU A 215 19.78 -5.81 -17.13
CA GLU A 215 21.10 -5.95 -17.73
C GLU A 215 21.59 -4.64 -18.37
N LYS A 216 20.68 -3.83 -18.92
CA LYS A 216 21.00 -2.59 -19.59
C LYS A 216 21.04 -1.39 -18.65
N TRP A 217 20.07 -1.32 -17.71
CA TRP A 217 19.82 -0.13 -16.90
C TRP A 217 20.37 -0.24 -15.48
N GLY A 218 20.82 -1.44 -15.06
CA GLY A 218 21.21 -1.72 -13.68
C GLY A 218 20.01 -1.88 -12.75
N PRO A 219 20.09 -1.50 -11.48
CA PRO A 219 18.97 -1.62 -10.55
C PRO A 219 17.78 -0.78 -10.99
N VAL A 220 16.60 -1.42 -11.15
CA VAL A 220 15.37 -0.80 -11.63
C VAL A 220 14.23 -0.85 -10.62
N GLY A 221 14.39 -1.60 -9.52
CA GLY A 221 13.37 -1.62 -8.48
C GLY A 221 13.66 -2.56 -7.32
N SER A 222 12.76 -2.48 -6.31
CA SER A 222 12.75 -3.38 -5.16
C SER A 222 11.31 -3.71 -4.74
N PHE A 223 11.14 -4.89 -4.13
CA PHE A 223 9.89 -5.32 -3.54
C PHE A 223 10.15 -5.86 -2.15
N ASN A 224 9.37 -5.42 -1.15
CA ASN A 224 9.55 -5.77 0.25
C ASN A 224 8.28 -6.37 0.84
N TRP A 225 8.41 -7.32 1.78
CA TRP A 225 7.35 -7.85 2.63
C TRP A 225 7.70 -7.57 4.09
N PHE A 226 6.81 -6.89 4.81
CA PHE A 226 6.97 -6.59 6.23
C PHE A 226 5.59 -6.38 6.88
N PRO A 227 5.31 -6.99 8.06
CA PRO A 227 4.03 -6.83 8.74
C PRO A 227 4.01 -5.56 9.59
N THR A 228 3.18 -4.60 9.20
CA THR A 228 2.75 -3.47 10.05
C THR A 228 1.52 -2.80 9.43
N HIS A 229 0.48 -2.53 10.21
CA HIS A 229 -0.74 -1.90 9.74
C HIS A 229 -0.47 -0.51 9.12
N GLY A 230 -1.31 -0.12 8.17
CA GLY A 230 -1.38 1.24 7.62
C GLY A 230 -2.26 2.14 8.47
N THR A 231 -1.96 2.25 9.76
CA THR A 231 -2.73 2.97 10.78
C THR A 231 -1.89 3.99 11.55
N SER A 232 -0.83 4.51 10.94
CA SER A 232 -0.10 5.69 11.45
C SER A 232 -0.94 6.96 11.33
N MET A 233 -1.75 7.06 10.25
CA MET A 233 -2.80 8.07 10.09
C MET A 233 -4.03 7.61 10.86
N SER A 234 -4.60 8.49 11.69
CA SER A 234 -5.74 8.16 12.54
C SER A 234 -7.07 8.14 11.77
N ARG A 235 -8.14 7.61 12.40
CA ARG A 235 -9.50 7.64 11.85
C ARG A 235 -10.09 9.04 11.68
N THR A 236 -9.46 10.06 12.27
CA THR A 236 -9.87 11.47 12.12
C THR A 236 -9.13 12.19 11.00
N ASN A 237 -8.13 11.54 10.40
CA ASN A 237 -7.46 12.07 9.21
C ASN A 237 -8.41 12.12 8.02
N SER A 238 -8.41 13.23 7.30
CA SER A 238 -9.22 13.46 6.10
C SER A 238 -8.40 13.60 4.80
N LEU A 239 -7.07 13.44 4.85
CA LEU A 239 -6.22 13.52 3.67
C LEU A 239 -5.86 12.12 3.16
N ILE A 240 -6.05 11.91 1.86
CA ILE A 240 -5.64 10.65 1.19
C ILE A 240 -4.14 10.47 1.36
N SER A 241 -3.73 9.28 1.82
CA SER A 241 -2.34 8.94 2.11
C SER A 241 -2.09 7.44 1.95
N GLY A 242 -0.95 7.06 1.41
CA GLY A 242 -0.47 5.67 1.43
C GLY A 242 0.03 5.23 2.82
N ASP A 243 -0.13 6.06 3.85
CA ASP A 243 0.36 5.82 5.21
C ASP A 243 1.86 5.45 5.23
N ASN A 244 2.32 4.73 6.22
CA ASN A 244 3.74 4.42 6.43
C ASN A 244 4.39 3.61 5.30
N LYS A 245 3.67 2.67 4.67
CA LYS A 245 4.21 1.86 3.57
C LYS A 245 4.27 2.63 2.25
N GLY A 246 3.24 3.44 1.95
CA GLY A 246 3.27 4.34 0.81
C GLY A 246 4.39 5.39 0.95
N ALA A 247 4.58 5.93 2.16
CA ALA A 247 5.70 6.83 2.47
C ALA A 247 7.05 6.14 2.26
N ALA A 248 7.22 4.91 2.77
CA ALA A 248 8.46 4.14 2.59
C ALA A 248 8.78 3.89 1.11
N ALA A 249 7.76 3.53 0.31
CA ALA A 249 7.90 3.33 -1.13
C ALA A 249 8.33 4.64 -1.82
N ARG A 250 7.68 5.76 -1.49
CA ARG A 250 8.04 7.07 -2.03
C ARG A 250 9.45 7.48 -1.67
N PHE A 251 9.87 7.31 -0.39
CA PHE A 251 11.22 7.63 0.06
C PHE A 251 12.28 6.77 -0.65
N MET A 252 11.99 5.51 -0.94
CA MET A 252 12.92 4.62 -1.66
C MET A 252 13.05 5.02 -3.13
N GLU A 253 11.95 5.40 -3.78
CA GLU A 253 11.93 5.91 -5.15
C GLU A 253 12.69 7.22 -5.26
N ASP A 254 12.44 8.19 -4.36
CA ASP A 254 13.14 9.49 -4.31
C ASP A 254 14.64 9.33 -4.02
N TRP A 255 14.98 8.44 -3.08
CA TRP A 255 16.39 8.17 -2.75
C TRP A 255 17.16 7.66 -3.96
N PHE A 256 16.55 6.77 -4.74
CA PHE A 256 17.19 6.22 -5.92
C PHE A 256 17.33 7.26 -7.03
N GLU A 257 16.29 8.06 -7.28
CA GLU A 257 16.32 9.14 -8.28
C GLU A 257 17.39 10.19 -7.98
N GLN A 258 17.57 10.56 -6.70
CA GLN A 258 18.56 11.55 -6.28
C GLN A 258 20.02 11.03 -6.31
N ASN A 259 20.22 9.73 -6.08
CA ASN A 259 21.57 9.12 -6.06
C ASN A 259 21.94 8.48 -7.40
N GLY A 260 21.12 8.66 -8.41
CA GLY A 260 21.02 8.07 -9.74
C GLY A 260 22.28 7.85 -10.57
N SER A 261 23.20 7.06 -10.07
CA SER A 261 24.01 6.07 -10.79
C SER A 261 24.80 5.25 -9.80
N VAL A 262 24.55 3.95 -9.80
CA VAL A 262 25.12 2.93 -8.90
C VAL A 262 26.66 2.78 -9.02
N LYS A 263 27.36 3.68 -9.69
CA LYS A 263 28.82 3.67 -9.75
C LYS A 263 29.53 4.05 -8.43
N ASN A 264 28.79 4.50 -7.40
CA ASN A 264 29.39 4.95 -6.13
C ASN A 264 28.71 4.43 -4.85
N VAL A 265 28.10 3.25 -4.86
CA VAL A 265 27.66 2.57 -3.61
C VAL A 265 28.82 1.72 -3.05
N GLY A 266 29.92 2.38 -2.75
CA GLY A 266 31.00 1.86 -1.94
C GLY A 266 31.00 2.56 -0.59
N SER A 267 30.73 1.84 0.49
CA SER A 267 30.86 2.19 1.91
C SER A 267 30.02 3.36 2.42
N PHE A 268 28.94 3.04 3.16
CA PHE A 268 28.33 3.96 4.11
C PHE A 268 29.28 4.17 5.31
N PRO A 269 29.59 5.40 5.73
CA PRO A 269 30.21 5.63 7.02
C PRO A 269 29.16 5.38 8.11
N SER A 270 29.53 4.53 9.06
CA SER A 270 28.85 4.38 10.34
C SER A 270 28.88 5.70 11.11
N ASN A 271 27.72 6.08 11.64
CA ASN A 271 27.47 7.04 12.71
C ASN A 271 28.06 8.46 12.62
N GLU A 272 27.14 9.41 12.84
CA GLU A 272 27.32 10.79 13.30
C GLU A 272 28.04 11.77 12.36
N SER A 273 27.33 12.90 12.11
CA SER A 273 27.79 14.09 11.40
C SER A 273 27.76 14.07 9.86
N ARG A 274 26.56 14.19 9.25
CA ARG A 274 26.43 14.62 7.85
C ARG A 274 25.39 15.73 7.67
N ALA A 275 25.67 16.87 8.31
CA ALA A 275 25.03 18.13 7.95
C ALA A 275 25.83 18.91 6.86
N SER A 276 26.83 18.31 6.22
CA SER A 276 27.64 19.04 5.26
C SER A 276 28.30 18.17 4.20
N ARG A 277 27.60 17.89 3.10
CA ARG A 277 28.23 17.65 1.78
C ARG A 277 27.24 17.96 0.67
N ILE A 278 27.12 19.25 0.34
CA ILE A 278 26.60 19.75 -0.94
C ILE A 278 27.65 19.41 -2.02
N PRO A 279 27.25 18.98 -3.24
CA PRO A 279 28.17 18.76 -4.33
C PRO A 279 28.96 20.06 -4.63
N ARG A 280 30.28 20.00 -4.64
CA ARG A 280 31.20 21.14 -4.78
C ARG A 280 31.03 22.03 -6.01
N ARG A 281 30.07 21.80 -6.89
CA ARG A 281 29.78 22.66 -8.05
C ARG A 281 28.73 23.75 -7.79
N VAL A 282 28.08 23.77 -6.62
CA VAL A 282 27.12 24.82 -6.25
C VAL A 282 27.67 25.74 -5.16
N SER A 283 28.72 25.33 -4.42
CA SER A 283 29.29 26.11 -3.29
C SER A 283 30.07 27.34 -3.69
N SER A 284 30.44 27.52 -4.96
CA SER A 284 31.16 28.74 -5.40
C SER A 284 30.22 29.92 -5.71
N LEU A 285 28.91 29.78 -5.58
CA LEU A 285 27.90 30.83 -5.79
C LEU A 285 27.41 31.46 -4.48
N PHE A 286 27.82 30.97 -3.31
CA PHE A 286 27.19 31.34 -2.03
C PHE A 286 28.15 31.84 -0.97
N SER A 287 29.06 32.76 -1.31
CA SER A 287 29.96 33.33 -0.31
C SER A 287 29.49 34.65 0.34
N ASN A 288 28.33 35.22 0.00
CA ASN A 288 27.84 36.49 0.59
C ASN A 288 26.31 36.45 0.85
N LEU A 289 25.92 35.76 1.93
CA LEU A 289 24.49 35.46 2.23
C LEU A 289 23.64 36.65 2.72
N ASN A 290 24.21 37.77 3.17
CA ASN A 290 23.42 38.91 3.67
C ASN A 290 23.00 39.89 2.58
N ASP A 291 23.71 40.03 1.47
CA ASP A 291 23.32 40.86 0.34
C ASP A 291 22.36 40.17 -0.62
N GLU A 292 22.38 38.83 -0.67
CA GLU A 292 21.51 38.05 -1.56
C GLU A 292 20.06 38.01 -1.08
N SER A 293 19.76 38.04 0.23
CA SER A 293 18.39 38.01 0.73
C SER A 293 17.58 39.25 0.32
N ASN A 294 18.20 40.42 0.28
CA ASN A 294 17.58 41.67 -0.17
C ASN A 294 17.31 41.67 -1.68
N ASN A 295 18.23 41.11 -2.49
CA ASN A 295 18.04 40.92 -3.93
C ASN A 295 16.94 39.93 -4.27
N LEU A 296 16.82 38.82 -3.50
CA LEU A 296 15.77 37.83 -3.66
C LEU A 296 14.39 38.37 -3.24
N MET A 297 14.34 39.22 -2.20
CA MET A 297 13.11 39.92 -1.77
C MET A 297 12.62 40.93 -2.82
N GLU A 298 13.49 41.69 -3.42
CA GLU A 298 13.16 42.61 -4.52
C GLU A 298 12.70 41.82 -5.75
N LEU A 299 13.34 40.70 -6.03
CA LEU A 299 12.94 39.78 -7.12
C LEU A 299 11.56 39.16 -6.88
N ALA A 300 11.28 38.69 -5.65
CA ALA A 300 9.97 38.17 -5.26
C ALA A 300 8.87 39.25 -5.42
N ALA A 301 9.17 40.51 -5.05
CA ALA A 301 8.24 41.62 -5.22
C ALA A 301 7.94 41.95 -6.71
N LYS A 302 8.89 41.74 -7.62
CA LYS A 302 8.69 41.94 -9.09
C LYS A 302 7.79 40.89 -9.71
N PHE A 303 7.68 39.69 -9.13
CA PHE A 303 6.84 38.59 -9.62
C PHE A 303 5.50 38.48 -8.89
N LYS A 304 4.95 39.58 -8.41
CA LYS A 304 3.55 39.62 -7.92
C LYS A 304 2.60 39.01 -8.93
N SER A 305 1.81 38.03 -8.47
CA SER A 305 0.77 37.30 -9.17
C SER A 305 0.53 37.70 -10.64
N SER A 306 1.20 37.07 -11.57
CA SER A 306 0.86 37.17 -13.00
C SER A 306 -0.24 36.15 -13.30
N GLN A 307 -1.48 36.43 -12.88
CA GLN A 307 -2.64 35.56 -13.10
C GLN A 307 -2.94 35.28 -14.59
N GLY A 308 -2.44 36.11 -15.50
CA GLY A 308 -2.77 36.00 -16.92
C GLY A 308 -1.86 35.09 -17.78
N GLN A 309 -0.61 34.90 -17.39
CA GLN A 309 0.37 34.17 -18.25
C GLN A 309 0.56 32.69 -17.87
N ALA A 310 0.19 32.29 -16.66
CA ALA A 310 0.29 30.90 -16.21
C ALA A 310 -0.80 30.00 -16.83
N ALA A 311 -2.02 30.51 -16.95
CA ALA A 311 -3.19 29.75 -17.42
C ALA A 311 -3.01 29.15 -18.84
N THR A 312 -2.42 29.90 -19.75
CA THR A 312 -2.25 29.46 -21.15
C THR A 312 -1.18 28.35 -21.32
N LYS A 313 -0.22 28.30 -20.42
CA LYS A 313 0.91 27.33 -20.50
C LYS A 313 0.49 25.94 -20.01
N TYR A 314 -0.48 25.84 -19.11
CA TYR A 314 -0.86 24.60 -18.44
C TYR A 314 -2.21 24.03 -18.89
N LEU A 315 -3.03 24.76 -19.65
CA LEU A 315 -4.33 24.32 -20.18
C LEU A 315 -4.25 23.06 -21.07
N ASN A 316 -3.05 22.67 -21.49
CA ASN A 316 -2.78 21.49 -22.36
C ASN A 316 -1.80 20.49 -21.76
N VAL A 317 -1.48 20.53 -20.44
CA VAL A 317 -0.53 19.61 -19.82
C VAL A 317 -1.25 18.68 -18.84
N PRO A 318 -1.76 17.55 -19.31
CA PRO A 318 -2.37 16.54 -18.44
C PRO A 318 -1.34 15.54 -17.89
N ARG A 319 -0.05 15.84 -17.81
CA ARG A 319 0.95 14.88 -17.33
C ARG A 319 1.97 15.54 -16.40
N ARG A 320 2.28 14.85 -15.31
CA ARG A 320 3.27 15.16 -14.28
C ARG A 320 4.45 15.96 -14.80
N VAL A 321 4.69 17.09 -14.20
CA VAL A 321 5.77 18.01 -14.60
C VAL A 321 7.15 17.48 -14.20
N ARG A 322 7.26 16.37 -13.47
CA ARG A 322 8.52 15.62 -13.28
C ARG A 322 9.20 15.21 -14.60
N ASN A 323 8.47 15.23 -15.72
CA ASN A 323 9.00 14.92 -17.06
C ASN A 323 9.93 16.01 -17.67
N GLY A 324 10.22 17.11 -16.97
CA GLY A 324 11.24 18.06 -17.44
C GLY A 324 12.68 17.53 -17.43
N LEU A 325 12.88 16.33 -16.85
CA LEU A 325 14.15 15.58 -16.84
C LEU A 325 13.99 14.17 -17.41
N SER A 326 12.99 13.91 -18.27
CA SER A 326 12.94 12.65 -18.97
C SER A 326 14.15 12.55 -19.88
N HIS A 327 15.21 11.96 -19.37
CA HIS A 327 16.15 11.27 -20.23
C HIS A 327 15.34 10.17 -20.93
N ALA A 328 15.04 10.36 -22.18
CA ALA A 328 14.22 9.52 -23.05
C ALA A 328 14.65 8.04 -23.15
N ASN A 329 15.49 7.55 -22.23
CA ASN A 329 16.13 6.24 -22.26
C ASN A 329 16.49 5.67 -20.87
N THR A 330 15.89 6.10 -19.74
CA THR A 330 16.14 5.48 -18.43
C THR A 330 14.85 4.92 -17.85
N SER A 331 14.86 3.66 -17.42
CA SER A 331 13.78 3.04 -16.66
C SER A 331 13.61 3.76 -15.31
N ARG A 332 12.37 4.15 -14.97
CA ARG A 332 12.05 4.72 -13.64
C ARG A 332 12.20 3.62 -12.59
N PHE A 333 12.84 3.94 -11.44
CA PHE A 333 12.91 3.02 -10.32
C PHE A 333 11.53 2.87 -9.65
N VAL A 334 11.11 1.61 -9.39
CA VAL A 334 9.82 1.28 -8.76
C VAL A 334 10.09 0.51 -7.48
N SER A 335 9.54 0.97 -6.35
CA SER A 335 9.69 0.31 -5.06
C SER A 335 8.34 0.03 -4.40
N ALA A 336 8.13 -1.19 -3.92
CA ALA A 336 6.91 -1.62 -3.24
C ALA A 336 7.18 -2.15 -1.83
N PHE A 337 6.27 -1.83 -0.89
CA PHE A 337 6.29 -2.28 0.50
C PHE A 337 4.98 -3.00 0.82
N CYS A 338 4.95 -4.30 0.56
CA CYS A 338 3.79 -5.16 0.72
C CYS A 338 3.50 -5.49 2.18
N GLN A 339 2.23 -5.73 2.49
CA GLN A 339 1.84 -6.34 3.76
C GLN A 339 2.23 -7.82 3.80
N SER A 340 2.55 -8.28 5.02
CA SER A 340 2.68 -9.70 5.33
C SER A 340 1.57 -10.11 6.31
N ASN A 341 1.87 -10.89 7.32
CA ASN A 341 0.94 -11.30 8.38
C ASN A 341 0.81 -10.19 9.45
N CYS A 342 0.05 -9.13 9.10
CA CYS A 342 -0.05 -7.89 9.88
C CYS A 342 -1.26 -7.84 10.84
N GLY A 343 -2.11 -8.87 10.90
CA GLY A 343 -3.42 -8.81 11.55
C GLY A 343 -3.41 -8.25 12.98
N ASP A 344 -2.41 -8.60 13.79
CA ASP A 344 -2.24 -8.13 15.16
C ASP A 344 -1.08 -7.13 15.35
N VAL A 345 -0.56 -6.53 14.26
CA VAL A 345 0.64 -5.65 14.29
C VAL A 345 0.29 -4.20 14.02
N SER A 346 0.48 -3.34 15.02
CA SER A 346 0.24 -1.89 14.98
C SER A 346 1.52 -1.09 14.78
N PRO A 347 1.50 0.01 13.97
CA PRO A 347 2.60 0.96 13.87
C PRO A 347 2.70 1.93 15.05
N ASN A 348 1.72 1.92 15.97
CA ASN A 348 1.62 2.81 17.12
C ASN A 348 2.55 2.37 18.25
N THR A 349 3.86 2.48 18.01
CA THR A 349 4.93 1.86 18.77
C THR A 349 5.13 2.40 20.19
N LEU A 350 4.51 3.52 20.56
CA LEU A 350 4.50 3.99 21.95
C LEU A 350 3.52 3.22 22.82
N GLY A 351 2.62 2.41 22.22
CA GLY A 351 1.59 1.65 22.94
C GLY A 351 0.24 2.34 23.00
N ALA A 352 -0.71 1.74 23.71
CA ALA A 352 -2.08 2.22 23.83
C ALA A 352 -2.35 2.85 25.21
N PHE A 353 -2.96 4.05 25.20
CA PHE A 353 -3.20 4.86 26.40
C PHE A 353 -4.62 5.41 26.42
N CYS A 354 -5.14 5.58 27.61
CA CYS A 354 -6.41 6.23 27.87
C CYS A 354 -6.30 7.74 27.61
N VAL A 355 -7.22 8.28 26.80
CA VAL A 355 -7.20 9.70 26.43
C VAL A 355 -7.61 10.63 27.58
N ASP A 356 -8.38 10.12 28.54
CA ASP A 356 -8.87 10.84 29.72
C ASP A 356 -7.87 10.88 30.88
N THR A 357 -7.12 9.79 31.11
CA THR A 357 -6.20 9.65 32.24
C THR A 357 -4.72 9.65 31.87
N GLY A 358 -4.39 9.37 30.61
CA GLY A 358 -3.02 9.16 30.16
C GLY A 358 -2.38 7.84 30.62
N LEU A 359 -3.11 7.00 31.34
CA LEU A 359 -2.64 5.69 31.80
C LEU A 359 -2.70 4.65 30.68
N PRO A 360 -1.89 3.58 30.72
CA PRO A 360 -2.01 2.47 29.80
C PRO A 360 -3.42 1.86 29.80
N CYS A 361 -3.88 1.42 28.63
CA CYS A 361 -5.14 0.70 28.50
C CYS A 361 -5.08 -0.68 29.18
N ASP A 362 -6.26 -1.24 29.51
CA ASP A 362 -6.37 -2.61 30.00
C ASP A 362 -5.75 -3.60 29.02
N PHE A 363 -4.88 -4.46 29.52
CA PHE A 363 -4.09 -5.39 28.72
C PHE A 363 -4.95 -6.45 28.02
N ASN A 364 -6.02 -6.91 28.66
CA ASN A 364 -6.83 -8.02 28.17
C ASN A 364 -7.94 -7.57 27.19
N ARG A 365 -8.46 -6.35 27.38
CA ARG A 365 -9.64 -5.86 26.65
C ARG A 365 -9.42 -4.58 25.87
N SER A 366 -8.24 -3.94 26.00
CA SER A 366 -7.95 -2.63 25.40
C SER A 366 -9.02 -1.59 25.73
N THR A 367 -9.32 -1.45 27.03
CA THR A 367 -10.33 -0.51 27.53
C THR A 367 -9.76 0.42 28.59
N CYS A 368 -10.45 1.54 28.82
CA CYS A 368 -10.23 2.50 29.91
C CYS A 368 -11.47 2.51 30.77
N ASN A 369 -11.39 1.95 32.02
CA ASN A 369 -12.56 1.74 32.86
C ASN A 369 -13.72 1.01 32.15
N GLY A 370 -13.38 0.01 31.31
CA GLY A 370 -14.35 -0.77 30.56
C GLY A 370 -14.86 -0.11 29.28
N ARG A 371 -14.36 1.08 28.91
CA ARG A 371 -14.71 1.84 27.69
C ARG A 371 -13.59 1.73 26.67
N ASN A 372 -13.87 1.10 25.51
CA ASN A 372 -12.88 0.94 24.43
C ASN A 372 -12.64 2.25 23.66
N GLU A 373 -13.65 3.10 23.51
CA GLU A 373 -13.56 4.36 22.77
C GLU A 373 -12.58 5.38 23.39
N LEU A 374 -12.12 5.16 24.60
CA LEU A 374 -11.10 5.98 25.26
C LEU A 374 -9.67 5.46 25.13
N CYS A 375 -9.49 4.25 24.57
CA CYS A 375 -8.19 3.59 24.46
C CYS A 375 -7.60 3.77 23.05
N TYR A 376 -6.52 4.55 22.93
CA TYR A 376 -5.89 4.85 21.65
C TYR A 376 -4.41 4.48 21.62
N GLY A 377 -3.99 3.84 20.52
CA GLY A 377 -2.60 3.63 20.17
C GLY A 377 -1.92 4.95 19.80
N ARG A 378 -0.69 5.13 20.28
CA ARG A 378 0.13 6.32 20.01
C ARG A 378 1.29 5.96 19.11
N GLY A 379 1.37 6.65 17.95
CA GLY A 379 2.50 6.55 17.04
C GLY A 379 3.75 7.28 17.57
N PRO A 380 4.93 7.02 16.99
CA PRO A 380 6.20 7.58 17.49
C PRO A 380 6.31 9.09 17.33
N GLY A 381 5.48 9.74 16.51
CA GLY A 381 5.39 11.20 16.34
C GLY A 381 4.22 11.84 17.10
N TYR A 382 3.51 11.07 17.96
CA TYR A 382 2.34 11.59 18.69
C TYR A 382 2.61 12.95 19.33
N PRO A 383 1.68 13.92 19.24
CA PRO A 383 0.34 13.83 18.66
C PRO A 383 0.24 14.04 17.13
N ASP A 384 1.35 14.29 16.43
CA ASP A 384 1.36 14.50 14.97
C ASP A 384 1.36 13.13 14.24
N GLU A 385 0.23 12.81 13.59
CA GLU A 385 0.04 11.57 12.82
C GLU A 385 0.86 11.55 11.52
N PHE A 386 1.08 12.71 10.91
CA PHE A 386 1.95 12.82 9.72
C PHE A 386 3.41 12.55 10.10
N GLU A 387 3.84 13.02 11.27
CA GLU A 387 5.17 12.71 11.78
C GLU A 387 5.30 11.23 12.15
N SER A 388 4.26 10.60 12.74
CA SER A 388 4.22 9.16 12.98
C SER A 388 4.36 8.37 11.67
N THR A 389 3.60 8.77 10.63
CA THR A 389 3.67 8.19 9.28
C THR A 389 5.07 8.32 8.68
N ARG A 390 5.68 9.51 8.78
CA ARG A 390 7.04 9.77 8.33
C ARG A 390 8.06 8.87 9.03
N ILE A 391 8.01 8.78 10.37
CA ILE A 391 8.96 8.00 11.17
C ILE A 391 8.88 6.51 10.84
N ILE A 392 7.67 5.92 10.83
CA ILE A 392 7.49 4.49 10.53
C ILE A 392 7.84 4.19 9.06
N GLY A 393 7.47 5.09 8.14
CA GLY A 393 7.86 4.99 6.73
C GLY A 393 9.39 5.04 6.55
N GLU A 394 10.05 5.98 7.24
CA GLU A 394 11.50 6.15 7.18
C GLU A 394 12.28 4.96 7.77
N ARG A 395 11.77 4.34 8.85
CA ARG A 395 12.35 3.13 9.43
C ARG A 395 12.31 1.96 8.45
N GLN A 396 11.16 1.75 7.79
CA GLN A 396 11.02 0.75 6.74
C GLN A 396 11.93 1.05 5.54
N PHE A 397 11.94 2.29 5.07
CA PHE A 397 12.81 2.74 3.98
C PHE A 397 14.29 2.52 4.28
N LYS A 398 14.78 2.93 5.45
CA LYS A 398 16.20 2.76 5.85
C LYS A 398 16.60 1.29 5.89
N LYS A 399 15.72 0.42 6.43
CA LYS A 399 15.98 -1.03 6.39
C LYS A 399 16.00 -1.57 4.97
N ALA A 400 15.08 -1.12 4.11
CA ALA A 400 15.06 -1.54 2.69
C ALA A 400 16.35 -1.10 1.95
N VAL A 401 16.86 0.12 2.17
CA VAL A 401 18.14 0.57 1.61
C VAL A 401 19.30 -0.31 2.08
N GLU A 402 19.34 -0.66 3.38
CA GLU A 402 20.37 -1.56 3.94
C GLU A 402 20.32 -2.93 3.22
N LEU A 403 19.13 -3.54 3.16
CA LEU A 403 18.94 -4.85 2.53
C LEU A 403 19.25 -4.81 1.03
N PHE A 404 18.77 -3.78 0.32
CA PHE A 404 19.01 -3.57 -1.11
C PHE A 404 20.49 -3.45 -1.45
N SER A 405 21.23 -2.71 -0.63
CA SER A 405 22.67 -2.51 -0.84
C SER A 405 23.49 -3.78 -0.64
N ARG A 406 22.98 -4.72 0.19
CA ARG A 406 23.64 -5.98 0.53
C ARG A 406 23.02 -7.21 -0.14
N ALA A 407 22.01 -7.03 -1.00
CA ALA A 407 21.34 -8.14 -1.67
C ALA A 407 22.26 -8.76 -2.73
N THR A 408 22.84 -9.92 -2.42
CA THR A 408 23.78 -10.67 -3.28
C THR A 408 23.30 -12.09 -3.61
N GLU A 409 22.43 -12.68 -2.78
CA GLU A 409 21.86 -14.00 -3.04
C GLU A 409 20.95 -13.93 -4.27
N LYS A 410 21.33 -14.64 -5.34
CA LYS A 410 20.58 -14.66 -6.59
C LYS A 410 19.42 -15.65 -6.51
N LEU A 411 18.23 -15.22 -6.91
CA LEU A 411 17.14 -16.12 -7.20
C LEU A 411 17.39 -16.78 -8.57
N ASN A 412 17.37 -18.09 -8.60
CA ASN A 412 17.61 -18.91 -9.79
C ASN A 412 16.55 -20.01 -9.89
N GLY A 413 16.28 -20.51 -11.09
CA GLY A 413 15.33 -21.60 -11.32
C GLY A 413 14.06 -21.12 -11.98
N LYS A 414 12.95 -21.84 -11.77
CA LYS A 414 11.71 -21.66 -12.50
C LYS A 414 10.85 -20.51 -11.97
N VAL A 415 10.08 -19.90 -12.86
CA VAL A 415 8.89 -19.12 -12.52
C VAL A 415 7.69 -20.07 -12.49
N GLY A 416 6.88 -20.00 -11.45
CA GLY A 416 5.74 -20.90 -11.30
C GLY A 416 4.60 -20.27 -10.54
N TYR A 417 3.44 -20.90 -10.66
CA TYR A 417 2.25 -20.48 -9.94
C TYR A 417 1.29 -21.64 -9.76
N GLN A 418 0.49 -21.58 -8.69
CA GLN A 418 -0.67 -22.45 -8.46
C GLN A 418 -1.81 -21.60 -7.91
N HIS A 419 -3.03 -21.90 -8.33
CA HIS A 419 -4.22 -21.15 -7.95
C HIS A 419 -5.44 -22.04 -7.87
N ALA A 420 -6.31 -21.79 -6.90
CA ALA A 420 -7.66 -22.34 -6.83
C ALA A 420 -8.61 -21.34 -6.19
N TYR A 421 -9.86 -21.37 -6.63
CA TYR A 421 -10.96 -20.79 -5.88
C TYR A 421 -11.52 -21.83 -4.92
N VAL A 422 -11.70 -21.48 -3.66
CA VAL A 422 -12.16 -22.37 -2.60
C VAL A 422 -13.38 -21.75 -1.92
N ASN A 423 -14.45 -22.54 -1.80
CA ASN A 423 -15.59 -22.14 -0.99
C ASN A 423 -15.26 -22.41 0.49
N PHE A 424 -15.12 -21.36 1.27
CA PHE A 424 -14.79 -21.43 2.70
C PHE A 424 -16.03 -21.65 3.60
N SER A 425 -17.25 -21.58 3.07
CA SER A 425 -18.43 -21.95 3.83
C SER A 425 -18.58 -23.48 3.85
N ASN A 426 -18.49 -24.10 5.01
CA ASN A 426 -18.62 -25.56 5.20
C ASN A 426 -17.51 -26.42 4.54
N LEU A 427 -16.30 -25.89 4.41
CA LEU A 427 -15.15 -26.64 3.89
C LEU A 427 -14.72 -27.70 4.92
N GLU A 428 -14.60 -28.95 4.48
CA GLU A 428 -14.06 -30.04 5.30
C GLU A 428 -12.54 -29.93 5.44
N VAL A 429 -12.09 -30.01 6.68
CA VAL A 429 -10.68 -29.83 7.05
C VAL A 429 -10.24 -31.00 7.93
N THR A 430 -9.16 -31.65 7.56
CA THR A 430 -8.56 -32.71 8.37
C THR A 430 -7.52 -32.13 9.32
N ILE A 431 -7.74 -32.25 10.62
CA ILE A 431 -6.82 -31.79 11.67
C ILE A 431 -6.22 -32.97 12.42
N PRO A 432 -4.90 -32.90 12.79
CA PRO A 432 -4.27 -33.94 13.61
C PRO A 432 -4.74 -33.82 15.07
N LEU A 433 -4.99 -34.96 15.71
CA LEU A 433 -5.29 -35.05 17.16
C LEU A 433 -4.03 -35.18 17.99
N ALA A 434 -4.01 -34.57 19.18
CA ALA A 434 -2.87 -34.63 20.10
C ALA A 434 -2.47 -36.04 20.57
N GLY A 435 -3.43 -36.99 20.55
CA GLY A 435 -3.24 -38.41 20.87
C GLY A 435 -2.88 -39.30 19.69
N GLY A 436 -2.67 -38.73 18.50
CA GLY A 436 -2.52 -39.46 17.23
C GLY A 436 -3.88 -39.70 16.54
N GLY A 437 -3.83 -39.88 15.20
CA GLY A 437 -5.02 -39.92 14.36
C GLY A 437 -5.43 -38.53 13.84
N ASN A 438 -6.54 -38.50 13.12
CA ASN A 438 -7.09 -37.30 12.49
C ASN A 438 -8.56 -37.13 12.83
N GLU A 439 -9.01 -35.89 12.90
CA GLU A 439 -10.41 -35.49 12.99
C GLU A 439 -10.81 -34.68 11.75
N VAL A 440 -12.02 -34.86 11.27
CA VAL A 440 -12.59 -34.02 10.21
C VAL A 440 -13.50 -32.99 10.84
N VAL A 441 -13.12 -31.70 10.69
CA VAL A 441 -13.89 -30.55 11.12
C VAL A 441 -14.36 -29.74 9.91
N LYS A 442 -15.22 -28.74 10.12
CA LYS A 442 -15.68 -27.86 9.03
C LYS A 442 -15.44 -26.41 9.36
N THR A 443 -15.23 -25.61 8.33
CA THR A 443 -15.39 -24.17 8.42
C THR A 443 -16.87 -23.79 8.41
N CYS A 444 -17.18 -22.57 8.78
CA CYS A 444 -18.57 -22.08 8.95
C CYS A 444 -18.94 -21.10 7.83
N PRO A 445 -20.22 -20.88 7.55
CA PRO A 445 -20.67 -19.68 6.86
C PRO A 445 -20.14 -18.42 7.56
N ALA A 446 -19.86 -17.36 6.78
CA ALA A 446 -19.21 -16.17 7.30
C ALA A 446 -20.02 -15.48 8.40
N ALA A 447 -19.40 -15.12 9.52
CA ALA A 447 -20.03 -14.34 10.58
C ALA A 447 -19.04 -13.44 11.31
N MET A 448 -19.48 -12.26 11.74
CA MET A 448 -18.73 -11.28 12.53
C MET A 448 -19.22 -11.28 13.96
N GLY A 449 -18.27 -11.30 14.91
CA GLY A 449 -18.57 -11.29 16.34
C GLY A 449 -18.74 -9.88 16.92
N PHE A 450 -19.25 -9.81 18.17
CA PHE A 450 -19.45 -8.54 18.86
C PHE A 450 -18.15 -7.74 19.05
N ALA A 451 -17.03 -8.40 19.33
CA ALA A 451 -15.76 -7.73 19.53
C ALA A 451 -15.19 -7.10 18.23
N PHE A 452 -15.70 -7.46 17.04
CA PHE A 452 -15.40 -6.72 15.82
C PHE A 452 -15.85 -5.24 15.91
N ALA A 453 -17.06 -4.98 16.40
CA ALA A 453 -17.58 -3.61 16.54
C ALA A 453 -16.87 -2.80 17.63
N ALA A 454 -16.13 -3.44 18.53
CA ALA A 454 -15.26 -2.77 19.49
C ALA A 454 -14.05 -2.09 18.85
N GLY A 455 -13.68 -2.46 17.62
CA GLY A 455 -12.47 -1.98 16.96
C GLY A 455 -11.18 -2.40 17.67
N THR A 456 -10.08 -1.73 17.35
CA THR A 456 -8.76 -1.96 17.95
C THR A 456 -8.24 -0.70 18.65
N THR A 457 -7.06 -0.79 19.27
CA THR A 457 -6.36 0.40 19.80
C THR A 457 -5.98 1.40 18.73
N ASP A 458 -5.84 0.98 17.45
CA ASP A 458 -5.54 1.86 16.32
C ASP A 458 -6.77 2.64 15.85
N GLY A 459 -7.97 2.07 16.06
CA GLY A 459 -9.25 2.67 15.75
C GLY A 459 -10.33 2.06 16.62
N PRO A 460 -10.52 2.56 17.86
CA PRO A 460 -11.55 2.03 18.76
C PRO A 460 -12.94 2.23 18.15
N GLY A 461 -13.80 1.20 18.29
CA GLY A 461 -15.16 1.21 17.81
C GLY A 461 -16.08 2.13 18.62
N ALA A 462 -17.34 2.17 18.18
CA ALA A 462 -18.39 2.98 18.82
C ALA A 462 -19.21 2.15 19.82
N PHE A 463 -20.05 2.82 20.56
CA PHE A 463 -20.98 2.25 21.53
C PHE A 463 -20.28 1.50 22.68
N ASP A 464 -20.97 0.54 23.30
CA ASP A 464 -20.53 -0.23 24.45
C ASP A 464 -19.90 -1.61 24.10
N PHE A 465 -19.51 -1.80 22.82
CA PHE A 465 -18.81 -3.00 22.38
C PHE A 465 -17.44 -3.11 23.05
N LYS A 466 -17.02 -4.34 23.37
CA LYS A 466 -15.74 -4.61 24.03
C LYS A 466 -15.00 -5.77 23.36
N GLN A 467 -13.69 -5.66 23.27
CA GLN A 467 -12.86 -6.79 22.88
C GLN A 467 -12.90 -7.87 23.96
N GLY A 468 -12.88 -9.13 23.55
CA GLY A 468 -13.01 -10.27 24.46
C GLY A 468 -14.43 -10.46 25.00
N ASP A 469 -15.44 -9.91 24.33
CA ASP A 469 -16.85 -10.17 24.65
C ASP A 469 -17.27 -11.54 24.08
N ASP A 470 -17.53 -12.50 24.96
CA ASP A 470 -17.96 -13.87 24.66
C ASP A 470 -19.46 -14.08 24.83
N LYS A 471 -20.20 -13.06 25.27
CA LYS A 471 -21.65 -13.15 25.58
C LYS A 471 -22.52 -12.31 24.65
N GLY A 472 -22.00 -11.18 24.18
CA GLY A 472 -22.75 -10.16 23.46
C GLY A 472 -23.77 -9.42 24.32
N ASN A 473 -24.22 -8.27 23.82
CA ASN A 473 -25.19 -7.39 24.47
C ASN A 473 -26.63 -7.71 24.03
N ALA A 474 -27.60 -7.72 24.97
CA ALA A 474 -29.00 -8.08 24.69
C ALA A 474 -29.66 -7.14 23.67
N PHE A 475 -29.37 -5.83 23.75
CA PHE A 475 -29.91 -4.84 22.78
C PHE A 475 -29.41 -5.12 21.37
N TRP A 476 -28.10 -5.32 21.20
CA TRP A 476 -27.52 -5.57 19.88
C TRP A 476 -27.87 -6.95 19.34
N LYS A 477 -28.18 -7.94 20.22
CA LYS A 477 -28.79 -9.21 19.78
C LYS A 477 -30.17 -8.99 19.15
N LEU A 478 -30.99 -8.12 19.76
CA LEU A 478 -32.28 -7.77 19.18
C LEU A 478 -32.14 -7.09 17.80
N VAL A 479 -31.19 -6.16 17.66
CA VAL A 479 -30.89 -5.50 16.37
C VAL A 479 -30.43 -6.52 15.34
N ARG A 480 -29.52 -7.42 15.72
CA ARG A 480 -29.07 -8.52 14.87
C ARG A 480 -30.25 -9.41 14.42
N ASP A 481 -31.09 -9.82 15.36
CA ASP A 481 -32.21 -10.73 15.08
C ASP A 481 -33.25 -10.10 14.14
N PHE A 482 -33.36 -8.77 14.17
CA PHE A 482 -34.15 -8.02 13.17
C PHE A 482 -33.54 -8.08 11.77
N LEU A 483 -32.21 -8.04 11.65
CA LEU A 483 -31.51 -8.14 10.36
C LEU A 483 -31.48 -9.60 9.88
N LYS A 484 -30.90 -10.50 10.66
CA LYS A 484 -30.82 -11.93 10.42
C LYS A 484 -30.43 -12.65 11.70
N ALA A 485 -31.35 -13.43 12.26
CA ALA A 485 -31.05 -14.29 13.39
C ALA A 485 -30.25 -15.51 12.93
N PRO A 486 -29.06 -15.78 13.53
CA PRO A 486 -28.31 -17.00 13.22
C PRO A 486 -29.05 -18.23 13.76
N ASP A 487 -28.98 -19.32 13.04
CA ASP A 487 -29.55 -20.60 13.47
C ASP A 487 -28.64 -21.31 14.49
N LYS A 488 -29.09 -22.44 15.03
CA LYS A 488 -28.35 -23.20 16.07
C LYS A 488 -27.08 -23.83 15.51
N GLU A 489 -27.04 -24.22 14.24
CA GLU A 489 -25.88 -24.83 13.60
C GLU A 489 -24.81 -23.79 13.39
N GLN A 490 -25.18 -22.59 12.93
CA GLN A 490 -24.27 -21.46 12.75
C GLN A 490 -23.69 -21.00 14.11
N ILE A 491 -24.51 -20.90 15.17
CA ILE A 491 -24.06 -20.57 16.53
C ILE A 491 -23.05 -21.62 17.04
N ALA A 492 -23.34 -22.90 16.85
CA ALA A 492 -22.46 -23.99 17.27
C ALA A 492 -21.14 -24.00 16.47
N CYS A 493 -21.21 -23.79 15.18
CA CYS A 493 -20.05 -23.75 14.30
C CYS A 493 -19.09 -22.58 14.64
N GLN A 494 -19.62 -21.39 14.87
CA GLN A 494 -18.86 -20.17 15.20
C GLN A 494 -18.43 -20.07 16.68
N SER A 495 -18.82 -21.04 17.51
CA SER A 495 -18.48 -21.01 18.95
C SER A 495 -16.97 -20.92 19.20
N PRO A 496 -16.49 -20.12 20.19
CA PRO A 496 -17.23 -19.34 21.18
C PRO A 496 -17.67 -17.93 20.75
N LYS A 497 -17.55 -17.58 19.45
CA LYS A 497 -17.89 -16.25 18.93
C LYS A 497 -19.39 -15.94 19.13
N PRO A 498 -19.77 -14.90 19.90
CA PRO A 498 -21.12 -14.38 19.86
C PRO A 498 -21.32 -13.61 18.54
N ILE A 499 -22.22 -14.10 17.67
CA ILE A 499 -22.46 -13.52 16.35
C ILE A 499 -23.18 -12.17 16.49
N LEU A 500 -22.60 -11.11 15.92
CA LEU A 500 -23.23 -9.79 15.75
C LEU A 500 -23.88 -9.67 14.37
N LEU A 501 -23.19 -10.09 13.31
CA LEU A 501 -23.69 -10.07 11.94
C LEU A 501 -23.46 -11.44 11.30
N ASP A 502 -24.54 -12.08 10.85
CA ASP A 502 -24.51 -13.37 10.16
C ASP A 502 -24.32 -13.19 8.65
N THR A 503 -23.17 -12.60 8.30
CA THR A 503 -22.88 -12.06 6.95
C THR A 503 -22.86 -13.12 5.85
N GLY A 504 -22.67 -14.39 6.17
CA GLY A 504 -22.72 -15.50 5.22
C GLY A 504 -24.13 -15.86 4.78
N GLU A 505 -25.10 -15.60 5.67
CA GLU A 505 -26.53 -15.89 5.44
C GLU A 505 -27.32 -14.63 5.04
N MET A 506 -26.73 -13.43 5.09
CA MET A 506 -27.34 -12.18 4.64
C MET A 506 -27.17 -12.02 3.13
N LYS A 507 -28.31 -12.00 2.40
CA LYS A 507 -28.34 -11.97 0.92
C LYS A 507 -29.08 -10.77 0.33
N GLU A 508 -29.68 -9.93 1.17
CA GLU A 508 -30.39 -8.74 0.73
C GLU A 508 -29.56 -7.46 1.01
N PRO A 509 -29.39 -6.56 0.03
CA PRO A 509 -29.87 -6.61 -1.37
C PRO A 509 -29.05 -7.57 -2.26
N TYR A 510 -27.89 -8.03 -1.80
CA TYR A 510 -26.99 -9.04 -2.38
C TYR A 510 -26.01 -9.52 -1.31
N ASP A 511 -25.09 -10.42 -1.66
CA ASP A 511 -24.16 -11.06 -0.73
C ASP A 511 -23.41 -10.04 0.15
N TRP A 512 -23.42 -10.27 1.48
CA TRP A 512 -22.76 -9.40 2.45
C TRP A 512 -21.28 -9.70 2.63
N ALA A 513 -20.87 -10.95 2.45
CA ALA A 513 -19.47 -11.37 2.59
C ALA A 513 -19.10 -12.40 1.51
N PRO A 514 -17.82 -12.53 1.13
CA PRO A 514 -17.37 -13.56 0.21
C PRO A 514 -17.54 -14.96 0.83
N SER A 515 -17.95 -15.94 0.04
CA SER A 515 -17.86 -17.37 0.38
C SER A 515 -16.75 -18.07 -0.40
N VAL A 516 -16.47 -17.61 -1.62
CA VAL A 516 -15.45 -18.13 -2.52
C VAL A 516 -14.21 -17.23 -2.47
N LEU A 517 -13.08 -17.80 -2.08
CA LEU A 517 -11.81 -17.10 -1.93
C LEU A 517 -10.75 -17.65 -2.88
N PRO A 518 -9.93 -16.80 -3.51
CA PRO A 518 -8.73 -17.23 -4.22
C PRO A 518 -7.64 -17.62 -3.22
N VAL A 519 -7.03 -18.78 -3.40
CA VAL A 519 -5.79 -19.19 -2.77
C VAL A 519 -4.74 -19.34 -3.85
N GLN A 520 -3.57 -18.73 -3.68
CA GLN A 520 -2.59 -18.64 -4.75
C GLN A 520 -1.16 -18.70 -4.21
N ILE A 521 -0.32 -19.44 -4.91
CA ILE A 521 1.14 -19.43 -4.70
C ILE A 521 1.80 -18.91 -5.96
N LEU A 522 2.72 -17.96 -5.82
CA LEU A 522 3.65 -17.55 -6.87
C LEU A 522 5.06 -17.97 -6.50
N ARG A 523 5.88 -18.30 -7.51
CA ARG A 523 7.27 -18.77 -7.35
C ARG A 523 8.20 -17.99 -8.27
N ILE A 524 9.35 -17.56 -7.71
CA ILE A 524 10.50 -17.01 -8.44
C ILE A 524 11.75 -17.75 -7.94
N GLY A 525 12.20 -18.79 -8.64
CA GLY A 525 13.30 -19.62 -8.17
C GLY A 525 13.02 -20.23 -6.80
N GLN A 526 13.84 -19.87 -5.79
CA GLN A 526 13.73 -20.31 -4.40
C GLN A 526 12.73 -19.48 -3.57
N LEU A 527 12.23 -18.37 -4.09
CA LEU A 527 11.21 -17.55 -3.41
C LEU A 527 9.80 -18.07 -3.71
N VAL A 528 9.04 -18.32 -2.67
CA VAL A 528 7.62 -18.74 -2.72
C VAL A 528 6.77 -17.70 -1.98
N ILE A 529 5.82 -17.12 -2.69
CA ILE A 529 4.93 -16.05 -2.20
C ILE A 529 3.55 -16.66 -1.97
N LEU A 530 3.09 -16.65 -0.73
CA LEU A 530 1.75 -17.09 -0.34
C LEU A 530 0.80 -15.92 -0.41
N CYS A 531 -0.01 -15.86 -1.46
CA CYS A 531 -1.01 -14.82 -1.69
C CYS A 531 -2.27 -15.16 -0.92
N VAL A 532 -2.52 -14.47 0.21
CA VAL A 532 -3.65 -14.73 1.11
C VAL A 532 -4.67 -13.59 1.04
N PRO A 533 -5.98 -13.88 0.93
CA PRO A 533 -7.02 -12.86 0.78
C PRO A 533 -7.51 -12.33 2.14
N ALA A 534 -6.63 -12.21 3.14
CA ALA A 534 -6.99 -11.86 4.51
C ALA A 534 -5.80 -11.28 5.30
N GLU A 535 -6.08 -10.85 6.53
CA GLU A 535 -5.12 -10.37 7.52
C GLU A 535 -4.80 -11.49 8.52
N PHE A 536 -3.70 -12.19 8.29
CA PHE A 536 -3.23 -13.22 9.22
C PHE A 536 -2.58 -12.59 10.46
N THR A 537 -2.91 -13.10 11.66
CA THR A 537 -2.16 -12.75 12.86
C THR A 537 -0.72 -13.26 12.78
N THR A 538 0.13 -12.74 13.62
CA THR A 538 1.55 -13.13 13.68
C THR A 538 1.72 -14.66 13.73
N MET A 539 1.04 -15.34 14.69
CA MET A 539 1.20 -16.77 14.85
C MET A 539 0.51 -17.57 13.74
N ALA A 540 -0.63 -17.10 13.23
CA ALA A 540 -1.30 -17.73 12.09
C ALA A 540 -0.41 -17.72 10.84
N GLY A 541 0.26 -16.59 10.57
CA GLY A 541 1.20 -16.48 9.45
C GLY A 541 2.42 -17.38 9.61
N ARG A 542 2.99 -17.48 10.81
CA ARG A 542 4.10 -18.39 11.11
C ARG A 542 3.72 -19.85 10.81
N ARG A 543 2.57 -20.30 11.33
CA ARG A 543 2.08 -21.67 11.08
C ARG A 543 1.87 -21.96 9.59
N LEU A 544 1.33 -21.02 8.84
CA LEU A 544 1.14 -21.20 7.40
C LEU A 544 2.48 -21.30 6.65
N ARG A 545 3.45 -20.41 6.91
CA ARG A 545 4.79 -20.48 6.29
C ARG A 545 5.50 -21.78 6.62
N ASP A 546 5.50 -22.20 7.89
CA ASP A 546 6.15 -23.42 8.35
C ASP A 546 5.53 -24.67 7.69
N ALA A 547 4.20 -24.72 7.60
CA ALA A 547 3.47 -25.82 6.97
C ALA A 547 3.81 -25.95 5.47
N VAL A 548 3.83 -24.83 4.74
CA VAL A 548 4.21 -24.80 3.32
C VAL A 548 5.69 -25.15 3.13
N LYS A 549 6.59 -24.55 3.92
CA LYS A 549 8.02 -24.85 3.88
C LYS A 549 8.30 -26.34 4.08
N THR A 550 7.60 -26.97 5.04
CA THR A 550 7.70 -28.40 5.30
C THR A 550 7.35 -29.23 4.06
N VAL A 551 6.27 -28.89 3.34
CA VAL A 551 5.88 -29.59 2.10
C VAL A 551 6.97 -29.43 1.03
N LEU A 552 7.44 -28.21 0.81
CA LEU A 552 8.43 -27.91 -0.23
C LEU A 552 9.77 -28.60 0.00
N THR A 553 10.19 -28.80 1.26
CA THR A 553 11.51 -29.36 1.61
C THR A 553 11.47 -30.89 1.88
N SER A 554 10.31 -31.49 2.19
CA SER A 554 10.18 -32.89 2.56
C SER A 554 10.18 -33.86 1.37
N GLY A 555 9.99 -33.41 0.14
CA GLY A 555 9.77 -34.23 -1.05
C GLY A 555 11.05 -34.80 -1.68
N GLY A 556 12.24 -34.61 -1.10
CA GLY A 556 13.53 -34.99 -1.73
C GLY A 556 13.78 -34.24 -3.05
N ASN A 557 13.02 -33.21 -3.33
CA ASN A 557 13.11 -32.40 -4.54
C ASN A 557 14.30 -31.44 -4.40
N LYS A 558 15.31 -31.63 -5.25
CA LYS A 558 16.49 -30.74 -5.29
C LYS A 558 16.20 -29.30 -5.71
N GLU A 559 14.99 -29.00 -6.18
CA GLU A 559 14.59 -27.63 -6.57
C GLU A 559 14.32 -26.72 -5.36
N PHE A 560 13.93 -27.32 -4.21
CA PHE A 560 13.70 -26.63 -2.94
C PHE A 560 14.56 -27.32 -1.85
N ASP A 561 15.82 -26.99 -1.84
CA ASP A 561 16.70 -27.34 -0.74
C ASP A 561 16.43 -26.52 0.52
N ASN A 562 17.29 -26.55 1.50
CA ASN A 562 17.13 -25.80 2.75
C ASN A 562 17.10 -24.25 2.56
N ASN A 563 17.32 -23.75 1.34
CA ASN A 563 17.41 -22.32 1.01
C ASN A 563 16.11 -21.74 0.46
N VAL A 564 14.96 -22.39 0.69
CA VAL A 564 13.67 -21.87 0.27
C VAL A 564 13.22 -20.70 1.16
N HIS A 565 12.89 -19.57 0.53
CA HIS A 565 12.30 -18.40 1.16
C HIS A 565 10.78 -18.45 0.98
N VAL A 566 10.02 -18.39 2.07
CA VAL A 566 8.56 -18.38 2.03
C VAL A 566 8.04 -17.10 2.67
N VAL A 567 7.36 -16.27 1.89
CA VAL A 567 6.77 -15.01 2.36
C VAL A 567 5.26 -15.03 2.20
N ILE A 568 4.56 -14.27 3.05
CA ILE A 568 3.12 -14.03 2.92
C ILE A 568 2.91 -12.66 2.26
N ALA A 569 2.06 -12.62 1.23
CA ALA A 569 1.47 -11.41 0.70
C ALA A 569 0.02 -11.35 1.18
N GLY A 570 -0.24 -10.51 2.17
CA GLY A 570 -1.57 -10.31 2.75
C GLY A 570 -2.50 -9.52 1.84
N LEU A 571 -3.81 -9.56 2.12
CA LEU A 571 -4.86 -8.77 1.46
C LEU A 571 -4.82 -8.90 -0.08
N THR A 572 -4.59 -10.11 -0.58
CA THR A 572 -4.33 -10.37 -2.02
C THR A 572 -5.57 -10.88 -2.74
N ASN A 573 -5.86 -10.30 -3.91
CA ASN A 573 -6.93 -10.62 -4.89
C ASN A 573 -8.37 -10.41 -4.41
N THR A 574 -8.67 -10.54 -3.13
CA THR A 574 -9.94 -10.18 -2.47
C THR A 574 -9.68 -9.90 -0.99
N TYR A 575 -10.74 -9.63 -0.23
CA TYR A 575 -10.66 -9.38 1.20
C TYR A 575 -11.69 -10.20 1.98
N SER A 576 -11.23 -10.95 2.98
CA SER A 576 -12.03 -11.83 3.83
C SER A 576 -11.75 -11.65 5.32
N GLN A 577 -11.45 -10.42 5.75
CA GLN A 577 -11.19 -10.07 7.14
C GLN A 577 -9.95 -10.78 7.71
N TYR A 578 -10.00 -11.27 8.94
CA TYR A 578 -8.86 -11.80 9.69
C TYR A 578 -8.76 -13.32 9.66
N VAL A 579 -7.55 -13.82 9.94
CA VAL A 579 -7.28 -15.23 10.21
C VAL A 579 -6.41 -15.33 11.46
N THR A 580 -6.99 -15.89 12.53
CA THR A 580 -6.31 -16.17 13.78
C THR A 580 -5.96 -17.65 13.90
N THR A 581 -5.11 -18.01 14.88
CA THR A 581 -4.99 -19.41 15.30
C THR A 581 -6.27 -19.86 16.01
N PHE A 582 -6.46 -21.17 16.16
CA PHE A 582 -7.58 -21.73 16.94
C PHE A 582 -7.57 -21.16 18.38
N GLU A 583 -6.40 -21.05 19.00
CA GLU A 583 -6.22 -20.57 20.35
C GLU A 583 -6.50 -19.08 20.50
N GLU A 584 -6.08 -18.26 19.54
CA GLU A 584 -6.38 -16.82 19.49
C GLU A 584 -7.88 -16.58 19.30
N TYR A 585 -8.55 -17.42 18.50
CA TYR A 585 -9.99 -17.37 18.27
C TYR A 585 -10.78 -17.55 19.58
N GLN A 586 -10.30 -18.39 20.50
CA GLN A 586 -10.99 -18.65 21.79
C GLN A 586 -11.07 -17.39 22.69
N VAL A 587 -10.16 -16.43 22.50
CA VAL A 587 -10.13 -15.20 23.34
C VAL A 587 -11.11 -14.13 22.84
N GLN A 588 -11.57 -14.23 21.60
CA GLN A 588 -12.51 -13.29 20.97
C GLN A 588 -12.11 -11.81 21.10
N ARG A 589 -10.79 -11.54 20.90
CA ARG A 589 -10.34 -10.17 20.61
C ARG A 589 -10.84 -9.76 19.24
N TYR A 590 -10.52 -8.55 18.78
CA TYR A 590 -10.95 -8.01 17.49
C TYR A 590 -10.68 -8.98 16.33
N GLU A 591 -9.47 -9.53 16.26
CA GLU A 591 -9.04 -10.42 15.18
C GLU A 591 -9.82 -11.76 15.18
N GLY A 592 -10.08 -12.32 16.37
CA GLY A 592 -10.91 -13.53 16.51
C GLY A 592 -12.37 -13.31 16.14
N ALA A 593 -12.94 -12.19 16.57
CA ALA A 593 -14.31 -11.81 16.20
C ALA A 593 -14.47 -11.51 14.71
N SER A 594 -13.38 -11.08 14.05
CA SER A 594 -13.31 -10.77 12.62
C SER A 594 -12.89 -11.97 11.75
N THR A 595 -12.54 -13.13 12.34
CA THR A 595 -12.22 -14.35 11.59
C THR A 595 -13.53 -14.99 11.11
N LEU A 596 -13.89 -14.79 9.84
CA LEU A 596 -15.24 -15.00 9.31
C LEU A 596 -15.72 -16.46 9.39
N TYR A 597 -14.86 -17.42 9.06
CA TYR A 597 -15.27 -18.80 8.81
C TYR A 597 -15.04 -19.73 10.01
N GLY A 598 -15.09 -19.18 11.23
CA GLY A 598 -15.03 -19.94 12.47
C GLY A 598 -13.61 -20.36 12.90
N PRO A 599 -13.50 -21.17 13.99
CA PRO A 599 -12.22 -21.46 14.64
C PRO A 599 -11.25 -22.26 13.77
N HIS A 600 -11.71 -22.96 12.75
CA HIS A 600 -10.88 -23.79 11.86
C HIS A 600 -10.44 -23.10 10.57
N THR A 601 -10.63 -21.78 10.46
CA THR A 601 -10.26 -20.98 9.27
C THR A 601 -8.77 -21.13 8.91
N LEU A 602 -7.85 -21.04 9.88
CA LEU A 602 -6.42 -21.22 9.62
C LEU A 602 -6.09 -22.64 9.16
N SER A 603 -6.72 -23.65 9.76
CA SER A 603 -6.50 -25.06 9.36
C SER A 603 -6.95 -25.30 7.91
N ALA A 604 -8.03 -24.66 7.46
CA ALA A 604 -8.47 -24.69 6.08
C ALA A 604 -7.43 -24.06 5.13
N TYR A 605 -6.92 -22.87 5.46
CA TYR A 605 -5.85 -22.25 4.67
C TYR A 605 -4.59 -23.13 4.61
N ILE A 606 -4.15 -23.67 5.73
CA ILE A 606 -2.98 -24.58 5.77
C ILE A 606 -3.22 -25.79 4.86
N GLN A 607 -4.41 -26.43 4.90
CA GLN A 607 -4.75 -27.56 4.06
C GLN A 607 -4.66 -27.20 2.57
N GLU A 608 -5.29 -26.11 2.16
CA GLU A 608 -5.35 -25.69 0.75
C GLU A 608 -3.96 -25.24 0.25
N PHE A 609 -3.21 -24.47 1.03
CA PHE A 609 -1.84 -24.07 0.65
C PHE A 609 -0.86 -25.25 0.58
N LYS A 610 -1.02 -26.28 1.42
CA LYS A 610 -0.24 -27.52 1.31
C LYS A 610 -0.53 -28.27 0.00
N LYS A 611 -1.80 -28.31 -0.46
CA LYS A 611 -2.17 -28.87 -1.77
C LYS A 611 -1.50 -28.10 -2.92
N LEU A 612 -1.55 -26.76 -2.88
CA LEU A 612 -0.89 -25.93 -3.90
C LEU A 612 0.64 -26.09 -3.87
N ALA A 613 1.25 -26.15 -2.70
CA ALA A 613 2.69 -26.36 -2.54
C ALA A 613 3.12 -27.75 -3.08
N ALA A 614 2.35 -28.80 -2.80
CA ALA A 614 2.60 -30.14 -3.36
C ALA A 614 2.53 -30.13 -4.90
N ALA A 615 1.59 -29.39 -5.48
CA ALA A 615 1.47 -29.25 -6.94
C ALA A 615 2.60 -28.43 -7.60
N LEU A 616 3.33 -27.62 -6.85
CA LEU A 616 4.55 -26.96 -7.35
C LEU A 616 5.72 -27.92 -7.52
N ILE A 617 5.80 -28.96 -6.68
CA ILE A 617 6.91 -29.94 -6.68
C ILE A 617 6.58 -31.21 -7.45
N HIS A 618 5.31 -31.59 -7.50
CA HIS A 618 4.83 -32.75 -8.26
C HIS A 618 3.78 -32.29 -9.26
N PRO A 619 3.93 -32.57 -10.57
CA PRO A 619 2.94 -32.18 -11.57
C PRO A 619 1.56 -32.80 -11.23
N GLN A 620 0.73 -32.02 -10.58
CA GLN A 620 -0.66 -32.39 -10.27
C GLN A 620 -1.57 -31.29 -10.80
N THR A 621 -2.70 -31.68 -11.38
CA THR A 621 -3.71 -30.72 -11.82
C THR A 621 -4.50 -30.26 -10.61
N ILE A 622 -4.39 -28.98 -10.29
CA ILE A 622 -5.27 -28.32 -9.31
C ILE A 622 -6.61 -28.01 -9.98
N GLN A 623 -7.69 -28.43 -9.35
CA GLN A 623 -9.02 -28.05 -9.80
C GLN A 623 -9.24 -26.55 -9.57
N PRO A 624 -9.74 -25.79 -10.56
CA PRO A 624 -9.86 -24.35 -10.45
C PRO A 624 -10.86 -23.89 -9.38
N GLY A 625 -11.80 -24.78 -8.98
CA GLY A 625 -12.88 -24.47 -8.04
C GLY A 625 -13.99 -23.59 -8.66
N PRO A 626 -14.99 -23.19 -7.86
CA PRO A 626 -16.08 -22.35 -8.34
C PRO A 626 -15.60 -20.90 -8.55
N PRO A 627 -15.97 -20.24 -9.66
CA PRO A 627 -15.63 -18.83 -9.83
C PRO A 627 -16.39 -17.95 -8.83
N PRO A 628 -15.78 -16.84 -8.35
CA PRO A 628 -16.49 -15.88 -7.53
C PRO A 628 -17.55 -15.13 -8.34
N PRO A 629 -18.61 -14.59 -7.69
CA PRO A 629 -19.61 -13.81 -8.38
C PRO A 629 -19.09 -12.47 -8.86
N ASP A 630 -19.58 -12.02 -10.01
CA ASP A 630 -19.46 -10.63 -10.48
C ASP A 630 -20.74 -9.90 -10.05
N LEU A 631 -20.60 -8.96 -9.12
CA LEU A 631 -21.73 -8.21 -8.58
C LEU A 631 -21.78 -6.76 -9.07
N LEU A 632 -21.04 -6.39 -10.14
CA LEU A 632 -20.97 -5.00 -10.60
C LEU A 632 -22.35 -4.39 -10.90
N ASP A 633 -23.21 -5.15 -11.59
CA ASP A 633 -24.53 -4.68 -11.98
C ASP A 633 -25.53 -4.58 -10.82
N LYS A 634 -25.20 -5.19 -9.66
CA LYS A 634 -26.00 -5.12 -8.44
C LYS A 634 -25.60 -3.97 -7.53
N GLN A 635 -24.48 -3.27 -7.80
CA GLN A 635 -23.94 -2.25 -6.92
C GLN A 635 -24.85 -1.03 -6.83
N ILE A 636 -25.08 -0.59 -5.59
CA ILE A 636 -25.91 0.57 -5.25
C ILE A 636 -25.00 1.67 -4.71
N SER A 637 -25.21 2.92 -5.15
CA SER A 637 -24.49 4.10 -4.68
C SER A 637 -25.45 5.16 -4.18
N PHE A 638 -25.18 5.68 -3.00
CA PHE A 638 -25.89 6.84 -2.43
C PHE A 638 -24.99 8.10 -2.39
N LEU A 639 -23.79 8.01 -2.99
CA LEU A 639 -22.89 9.17 -3.09
C LEU A 639 -23.49 10.23 -4.00
N THR A 640 -23.68 11.44 -3.45
CA THR A 640 -24.23 12.56 -4.19
C THR A 640 -23.29 13.01 -5.32
N PRO A 641 -23.78 13.19 -6.55
CA PRO A 641 -22.97 13.73 -7.64
C PRO A 641 -22.63 15.20 -7.39
N VAL A 642 -21.52 15.68 -7.95
CA VAL A 642 -21.25 17.11 -8.03
C VAL A 642 -22.25 17.75 -8.99
N VAL A 643 -23.08 18.68 -8.52
CA VAL A 643 -24.11 19.35 -9.32
C VAL A 643 -23.54 20.56 -10.05
N LEU A 644 -22.96 21.49 -9.29
CA LEU A 644 -22.31 22.69 -9.82
C LEU A 644 -21.27 23.22 -8.82
N ASP A 645 -20.32 23.98 -9.34
CA ASP A 645 -19.40 24.81 -8.56
C ASP A 645 -19.65 26.30 -8.86
N SER A 646 -19.41 27.14 -7.87
CA SER A 646 -19.55 28.58 -8.01
C SER A 646 -18.51 29.35 -7.18
N THR A 647 -18.28 30.59 -7.52
CA THR A 647 -17.49 31.55 -6.75
C THR A 647 -18.37 32.76 -6.36
N PRO A 648 -17.98 33.59 -5.38
CA PRO A 648 -18.66 34.87 -5.12
C PRO A 648 -18.64 35.79 -6.35
N PRO A 649 -19.54 36.76 -6.42
CA PRO A 649 -19.50 37.77 -7.48
C PRO A 649 -18.14 38.47 -7.57
N SER A 650 -17.64 38.66 -8.79
CA SER A 650 -16.34 39.28 -9.09
C SER A 650 -15.09 38.43 -8.75
N VAL A 651 -15.27 37.23 -8.26
CA VAL A 651 -14.18 36.27 -7.96
C VAL A 651 -14.16 35.15 -8.99
N LYS A 652 -12.99 34.72 -9.42
CA LYS A 652 -12.80 33.62 -10.37
C LYS A 652 -12.25 32.39 -9.66
N PHE A 653 -12.51 31.22 -10.22
CA PHE A 653 -11.81 29.99 -9.82
C PHE A 653 -10.30 30.17 -10.02
N GLY A 654 -9.52 29.81 -9.01
CA GLY A 654 -8.06 30.01 -8.98
C GLY A 654 -7.62 31.33 -8.35
N ASP A 655 -8.51 32.29 -8.12
CA ASP A 655 -8.16 33.51 -7.38
C ASP A 655 -7.70 33.14 -5.97
N VAL A 656 -6.65 33.83 -5.50
CA VAL A 656 -6.12 33.62 -4.15
C VAL A 656 -7.08 34.24 -3.13
N LYS A 657 -7.48 33.44 -2.14
CA LYS A 657 -8.30 33.87 -1.01
C LYS A 657 -7.44 34.35 0.16
N ASP A 658 -6.47 33.49 0.55
CA ASP A 658 -5.49 33.80 1.60
C ASP A 658 -4.09 33.56 1.01
N ASP A 659 -3.35 34.65 0.78
CA ASP A 659 -2.07 34.59 0.09
C ASP A 659 -0.90 34.39 1.07
N VAL A 660 0.25 33.97 0.52
CA VAL A 660 1.52 34.02 1.25
C VAL A 660 1.85 35.47 1.59
N PRO A 661 2.25 35.80 2.84
CA PRO A 661 2.54 37.16 3.22
C PRO A 661 3.60 37.79 2.30
N GLN A 662 3.33 39.01 1.85
CA GLN A 662 4.24 39.71 0.94
C GLN A 662 5.61 39.91 1.56
N ASN A 663 6.66 39.72 0.75
CA ASN A 663 8.06 39.87 1.17
C ASN A 663 8.47 38.94 2.34
N SER A 664 7.81 37.78 2.45
CA SER A 664 8.14 36.81 3.48
C SER A 664 9.36 35.98 3.10
N THR A 665 10.16 35.68 4.12
CA THR A 665 11.26 34.75 4.03
C THR A 665 11.01 33.61 5.01
N PHE A 666 11.11 32.41 4.52
CA PHE A 666 10.91 31.17 5.27
C PHE A 666 12.21 30.39 5.38
N LYS A 667 12.34 29.60 6.42
CA LYS A 667 13.46 28.68 6.64
C LYS A 667 13.05 27.24 6.25
N ARG A 668 14.04 26.41 5.99
CA ARG A 668 13.80 24.96 5.84
C ARG A 668 13.17 24.40 7.12
N GLY A 669 12.13 23.59 6.95
CA GLY A 669 11.29 23.09 8.04
C GLY A 669 10.04 23.91 8.32
N ASP A 670 9.98 25.18 7.88
CA ASP A 670 8.77 25.99 8.01
C ASP A 670 7.64 25.47 7.12
N MET A 671 6.39 25.83 7.49
CA MET A 671 5.20 25.58 6.70
C MET A 671 4.78 26.87 5.97
N VAL A 672 4.65 26.78 4.64
CA VAL A 672 4.08 27.85 3.80
C VAL A 672 2.73 27.38 3.29
N SER A 673 1.73 28.24 3.30
CA SER A 673 0.41 27.92 2.78
C SER A 673 -0.19 29.05 1.94
N ALA A 674 -1.03 28.67 0.97
CA ALA A 674 -1.88 29.57 0.22
C ALA A 674 -3.25 28.92 0.02
N THR A 675 -4.32 29.72 0.12
CA THR A 675 -5.70 29.28 -0.09
C THR A 675 -6.29 29.92 -1.34
N PHE A 676 -6.91 29.11 -2.18
CA PHE A 676 -7.50 29.52 -3.45
C PHE A 676 -9.01 29.28 -3.46
N TRP A 677 -9.77 30.09 -4.19
CA TRP A 677 -11.12 29.76 -4.58
C TRP A 677 -11.08 28.58 -5.56
N SER A 678 -11.79 27.52 -5.24
CA SER A 678 -11.64 26.24 -5.93
C SER A 678 -12.99 25.62 -6.29
N ALA A 679 -12.94 24.44 -6.88
CA ALA A 679 -14.06 23.61 -7.26
C ALA A 679 -13.89 22.19 -6.69
N SER A 680 -14.91 21.35 -6.82
CA SER A 680 -14.84 19.97 -6.34
C SER A 680 -13.74 19.18 -7.06
N PRO A 681 -12.79 18.54 -6.36
CA PRO A 681 -11.75 17.71 -6.98
C PRO A 681 -12.31 16.40 -7.59
N ARG A 682 -13.61 16.11 -7.39
CA ARG A 682 -14.31 15.01 -8.05
C ARG A 682 -14.72 15.30 -9.49
N ASN A 683 -14.62 16.56 -9.96
CA ASN A 683 -14.87 16.90 -11.36
C ASN A 683 -13.81 16.35 -12.30
N ASP A 684 -12.55 16.36 -11.85
CA ASP A 684 -11.42 15.72 -12.52
C ASP A 684 -10.47 15.20 -11.43
N LEU A 685 -10.12 13.92 -11.47
CA LEU A 685 -9.28 13.26 -10.47
C LEU A 685 -7.79 13.64 -10.60
N MET A 686 -7.42 14.40 -11.63
CA MET A 686 -6.05 14.75 -11.98
C MET A 686 -5.11 13.53 -11.99
N THR A 687 -5.59 12.41 -12.53
CA THR A 687 -4.83 11.16 -12.62
C THR A 687 -3.55 11.39 -13.43
N GLU A 688 -2.38 11.02 -12.89
CA GLU A 688 -1.04 11.36 -13.40
C GLU A 688 -0.81 12.89 -13.56
N GLY A 689 -1.71 13.71 -13.03
CA GLY A 689 -1.59 15.16 -12.92
C GLY A 689 -1.35 15.59 -11.47
N THR A 690 -1.67 16.85 -11.14
CA THR A 690 -1.55 17.38 -9.79
C THR A 690 -2.61 18.42 -9.48
N PHE A 691 -3.09 18.49 -8.24
CA PHE A 691 -3.89 19.59 -7.71
C PHE A 691 -3.03 20.75 -7.21
N ALA A 692 -1.77 20.45 -6.83
CA ALA A 692 -0.88 21.38 -6.15
C ALA A 692 0.57 21.24 -6.64
N LEU A 693 1.21 22.38 -6.90
CA LEU A 693 2.58 22.43 -7.37
C LEU A 693 3.32 23.56 -6.65
N VAL A 694 4.56 23.32 -6.27
CA VAL A 694 5.52 24.36 -5.88
C VAL A 694 6.48 24.58 -7.02
N GLU A 695 6.60 25.81 -7.49
CA GLU A 695 7.57 26.20 -8.50
C GLU A 695 8.73 26.98 -7.89
N PHE A 696 9.92 26.74 -8.45
CA PHE A 696 11.17 27.42 -8.13
C PHE A 696 11.57 28.35 -9.29
N LEU A 697 11.98 29.58 -8.98
CA LEU A 697 12.46 30.52 -9.98
C LEU A 697 13.93 30.27 -10.31
N LYS A 698 14.16 29.54 -11.41
CA LYS A 698 15.48 29.24 -11.94
C LYS A 698 16.03 30.43 -12.74
N ASP A 699 17.34 30.71 -12.57
CA ASP A 699 18.07 31.73 -13.32
C ASP A 699 17.38 33.10 -13.32
N GLN A 700 16.62 33.41 -12.23
CA GLN A 700 15.87 34.66 -12.03
C GLN A 700 14.86 34.98 -13.19
N LYS A 701 14.52 34.01 -14.00
CA LYS A 701 13.68 34.22 -15.20
C LYS A 701 12.63 33.13 -15.41
N THR A 702 12.93 31.88 -15.13
CA THR A 702 12.12 30.73 -15.53
C THR A 702 11.58 29.98 -14.31
N TRP A 703 10.27 29.87 -14.20
CA TRP A 703 9.62 29.02 -13.22
C TRP A 703 9.77 27.55 -13.64
N THR A 704 10.24 26.73 -12.72
CA THR A 704 10.39 25.27 -12.90
C THR A 704 9.71 24.55 -11.75
N SER A 705 9.12 23.42 -12.03
CA SER A 705 8.49 22.57 -11.00
C SER A 705 9.52 22.05 -10.03
N ALA A 706 9.22 22.16 -8.74
CA ALA A 706 10.07 21.69 -7.65
C ALA A 706 9.41 20.56 -6.86
N TYR A 707 8.14 20.71 -6.46
CA TYR A 707 7.39 19.72 -5.67
C TYR A 707 5.94 19.68 -6.14
N ASP A 708 5.30 18.51 -6.10
CA ASP A 708 3.89 18.32 -6.42
C ASP A 708 3.15 17.53 -5.34
N ASP A 709 1.84 17.26 -5.49
CA ASP A 709 1.00 16.54 -4.53
C ASP A 709 1.28 15.01 -4.48
N ASP A 710 2.34 14.54 -5.10
CA ASP A 710 2.92 13.22 -4.93
C ASP A 710 4.14 13.26 -3.95
N ASP A 711 4.62 14.45 -3.60
CA ASP A 711 5.69 14.64 -2.63
C ASP A 711 5.15 14.67 -1.20
N PHE A 712 5.78 13.94 -0.30
CA PHE A 712 5.38 13.85 1.11
C PHE A 712 5.31 15.20 1.82
N CYS A 713 6.02 16.21 1.34
CA CYS A 713 6.11 17.54 1.93
C CYS A 713 5.02 18.52 1.47
N LEU A 714 4.22 18.17 0.46
CA LEU A 714 3.18 19.04 -0.11
C LEU A 714 1.80 18.43 0.09
N ARG A 715 0.88 19.18 0.70
CA ARG A 715 -0.49 18.75 1.00
C ARG A 715 -1.49 19.61 0.25
N PHE A 716 -2.42 18.98 -0.41
CA PHE A 716 -3.63 19.59 -0.96
C PHE A 716 -4.78 19.34 0.00
N LYS A 717 -5.40 20.40 0.52
CA LYS A 717 -6.60 20.37 1.36
C LYS A 717 -7.76 21.03 0.65
N TRP A 718 -8.92 20.40 0.69
CA TRP A 718 -10.13 20.93 0.11
C TRP A 718 -11.22 21.09 1.18
N SER A 719 -11.98 22.18 1.11
CA SER A 719 -13.05 22.46 2.06
C SER A 719 -14.18 23.28 1.45
N ARG A 720 -15.35 23.24 2.08
CA ARG A 720 -16.51 24.07 1.77
C ARG A 720 -16.85 24.98 2.95
N PRO A 721 -17.38 26.22 2.72
CA PRO A 721 -17.87 27.08 3.80
C PRO A 721 -19.08 26.48 4.53
N ALA A 722 -19.87 25.65 3.85
CA ALA A 722 -20.98 24.87 4.40
C ALA A 722 -21.15 23.58 3.60
N GLN A 723 -21.68 22.53 4.24
CA GLN A 723 -21.76 21.17 3.68
C GLN A 723 -22.36 21.08 2.26
N LEU A 724 -23.39 21.86 1.97
CA LEU A 724 -24.06 21.89 0.67
C LEU A 724 -23.67 23.09 -0.20
N SER A 725 -22.61 23.82 0.16
CA SER A 725 -22.15 24.98 -0.62
C SER A 725 -21.60 24.53 -1.98
N ALA A 726 -21.98 25.26 -3.03
CA ALA A 726 -21.35 25.17 -4.35
C ALA A 726 -19.98 25.87 -4.38
N GLN A 727 -19.64 26.67 -3.36
CA GLN A 727 -18.35 27.32 -3.20
C GLN A 727 -17.41 26.40 -2.43
N SER A 728 -16.14 26.39 -2.81
CA SER A 728 -15.11 25.64 -2.13
C SER A 728 -13.74 26.31 -2.19
N TYR A 729 -12.84 25.84 -1.33
CA TYR A 729 -11.48 26.33 -1.19
C TYR A 729 -10.49 25.19 -1.36
N ALA A 730 -9.33 25.51 -1.92
CA ALA A 730 -8.14 24.67 -1.92
C ALA A 730 -7.05 25.35 -1.12
N THR A 731 -6.65 24.77 0.00
CA THR A 731 -5.48 25.20 0.78
C THR A 731 -4.32 24.26 0.49
N ILE A 732 -3.23 24.81 0.00
CA ILE A 732 -2.01 24.08 -0.30
C ILE A 732 -0.99 24.41 0.77
N GLU A 733 -0.50 23.37 1.47
CA GLU A 733 0.50 23.49 2.53
C GLU A 733 1.80 22.82 2.07
N TRP A 734 2.86 23.58 2.02
CA TRP A 734 4.19 23.09 1.73
C TRP A 734 5.11 23.19 2.96
N ARG A 735 5.48 22.04 3.52
CA ARG A 735 6.52 21.96 4.54
C ARG A 735 7.88 21.95 3.83
N ILE A 736 8.62 23.03 3.95
CA ILE A 736 9.90 23.21 3.24
C ILE A 736 10.88 22.10 3.62
N PRO A 737 11.29 21.23 2.68
CA PRO A 737 12.28 20.18 2.99
C PRO A 737 13.62 20.75 3.42
N VAL A 738 14.34 20.00 4.27
CA VAL A 738 15.71 20.40 4.70
C VAL A 738 16.71 20.49 3.56
N LEU A 739 16.42 19.81 2.43
CA LEU A 739 17.24 19.83 1.22
C LEU A 739 16.74 20.83 0.16
N ALA A 740 15.70 21.61 0.44
CA ALA A 740 15.21 22.63 -0.49
C ALA A 740 16.31 23.64 -0.80
N VAL A 741 16.43 24.03 -2.07
CA VAL A 741 17.41 25.03 -2.52
C VAL A 741 16.95 26.41 -2.05
N SER A 742 17.87 27.26 -1.56
CA SER A 742 17.55 28.65 -1.26
C SER A 742 17.21 29.40 -2.55
N GLY A 743 16.14 30.22 -2.50
CA GLY A 743 15.71 30.98 -3.67
C GLY A 743 14.25 31.40 -3.59
N VAL A 744 13.69 31.80 -4.74
CA VAL A 744 12.31 32.29 -4.86
C VAL A 744 11.38 31.18 -5.31
N TYR A 745 10.27 31.05 -4.61
CA TYR A 745 9.24 30.02 -4.84
C TYR A 745 7.86 30.64 -4.97
N ARG A 746 6.92 29.89 -5.53
CA ARG A 746 5.47 30.17 -5.49
C ARG A 746 4.68 28.86 -5.46
N ILE A 747 3.43 28.95 -5.00
CA ILE A 747 2.49 27.84 -4.96
C ILE A 747 1.49 27.98 -6.11
N ILE A 748 1.24 26.89 -6.84
CA ILE A 748 0.28 26.81 -7.93
C ILE A 748 -0.80 25.79 -7.57
N HIS A 749 -2.06 26.17 -7.84
CA HIS A 749 -3.23 25.29 -7.72
C HIS A 749 -3.84 25.03 -9.10
N PHE A 750 -4.16 23.76 -9.38
CA PHE A 750 -4.90 23.32 -10.58
C PHE A 750 -6.24 22.74 -10.15
N GLY A 751 -7.31 23.09 -10.87
CA GLY A 751 -8.63 22.57 -10.61
C GLY A 751 -9.52 22.55 -11.84
N ALA A 752 -10.68 21.94 -11.69
CA ALA A 752 -11.69 21.78 -12.74
C ALA A 752 -13.07 22.09 -12.16
N SER A 753 -13.74 23.12 -12.67
CA SER A 753 -15.06 23.55 -12.20
C SER A 753 -16.17 22.99 -13.09
N LYS A 754 -17.30 22.68 -12.48
CA LYS A 754 -18.50 22.20 -13.15
C LYS A 754 -19.56 23.31 -13.17
N PRO A 755 -19.84 23.93 -14.34
CA PRO A 755 -20.95 24.87 -14.48
C PRO A 755 -22.29 24.12 -14.44
N LEU A 756 -23.39 24.83 -14.16
CA LEU A 756 -24.74 24.25 -14.18
C LEU A 756 -25.09 23.68 -15.55
N VAL A 757 -24.65 24.36 -16.61
CA VAL A 757 -24.85 23.98 -18.01
C VAL A 757 -23.50 24.06 -18.75
N GLY A 758 -23.15 23.03 -19.50
CA GLY A 758 -21.91 22.98 -20.29
C GLY A 758 -20.90 21.97 -19.79
N SER A 759 -19.72 22.00 -20.35
CA SER A 759 -18.60 21.10 -20.02
C SER A 759 -17.78 21.62 -18.84
N ILE A 760 -17.03 20.74 -18.20
CA ILE A 760 -16.05 21.05 -17.16
C ILE A 760 -15.03 22.08 -17.69
N GLN A 761 -14.68 23.06 -16.87
CA GLN A 761 -13.75 24.14 -17.19
C GLN A 761 -12.54 24.07 -16.26
N TYR A 762 -11.35 23.98 -16.83
CA TYR A 762 -10.09 23.96 -16.08
C TYR A 762 -9.65 25.38 -15.71
N PHE A 763 -9.02 25.51 -14.54
CA PHE A 763 -8.47 26.75 -14.04
C PHE A 763 -7.15 26.53 -13.32
N THR A 764 -6.39 27.62 -13.16
CA THR A 764 -5.11 27.63 -12.44
C THR A 764 -5.04 28.87 -11.55
N GLY A 765 -4.57 28.69 -10.32
CA GLY A 765 -4.28 29.76 -9.37
C GLY A 765 -2.78 29.84 -9.05
N SER A 766 -2.28 31.04 -8.74
CA SER A 766 -0.89 31.24 -8.32
C SER A 766 -0.81 32.14 -7.09
N SER A 767 -0.07 31.73 -6.06
CA SER A 767 0.25 32.60 -4.93
C SER A 767 1.23 33.70 -5.32
N SER A 768 1.39 34.69 -4.44
CA SER A 768 2.55 35.58 -4.44
C SER A 768 3.85 34.77 -4.28
N ALA A 769 4.93 35.29 -4.84
CA ALA A 769 6.25 34.71 -4.68
C ALA A 769 6.82 35.00 -3.28
N PHE A 770 7.60 34.06 -2.75
CA PHE A 770 8.26 34.16 -1.44
C PHE A 770 9.68 33.60 -1.49
N VAL A 771 10.47 33.90 -0.48
CA VAL A 771 11.88 33.47 -0.40
C VAL A 771 12.02 32.29 0.57
N VAL A 772 12.83 31.30 0.21
CA VAL A 772 13.36 30.26 1.09
C VAL A 772 14.84 30.53 1.30
N ALA A 773 15.26 30.71 2.57
CA ALA A 773 16.66 31.00 2.97
C ALA A 773 17.42 29.75 3.43
#